data_f04529f47d16a73f6e6fea8f0f06ac33
#
_entry.id   f04529f47d16a73f6e6fea8f0f06ac33
#
_cell.length_a   1.000
_cell.length_b   1.000
_cell.length_c   1.000
_cell.angle_alpha   90.00
_cell.angle_beta   90.00
_cell.angle_gamma   90.00
#
_symmetry.space_group_name_H-M   'P 1'
#
loop_
_entity.id
_entity.type
_entity.pdbx_description
1 polymer ?
#
loop_
_entity_poly.entity_id
_entity_poly.type
_entity_poly.pdbx_seq_one_letter_code
_entity_poly.pdbx_strand_id
1 'polypeptide(L)'
;MNAILKSDADLTPAFCEGIQHYADPWPGFDRHAAEPAVSASTGAIADAADPAAAYQTLLMADALRYLTLQVCGSKASGHPGGFASSAEAYASLVMLGHTNIVTEVGHHAPGFYSAMFLDTSLEEMGIRTVSDMMARFREKHGLLGHLSGAIPGLLAPAGPLGQGQHFAMAGALLHPGTLFPVTIGDGGMGEPYILNSMMHFNTAYPTVTNYLPTLVWNGYSQEHHSMCCTWSNEQMHAYWTGHGFEKVVLVDAKDFDDANQSGAYVDSSQFGQAARLAFAGAVLRGVDEAARSALSGTRTVFIIKQLKGTGVHKLGAKSHNLYPPDTLDAEHMIEGLKRRALSPQAWALVRENFVRAGGGPAAKTSVTERVLDNAPLPALPIKEFPVGDKQVPATTFGALVAHVGQHDPRFVVSNADGNEASAMANINVALKIRHPVADDLYNQGPAGQVYEPLNEDACAGLAAGLALFGSRSLWLSYESFAINGWPIVQTVTQAMAELRRKTPSMICMFTAGALEQGRNGWTHQRPEIENYFAAQMRNGNVFPLFPCDANQIQAAYEWALGSHNKGIAIIASKSPLPVYTTLAQAREGIEHGAVKLYESAAGHRTVVFAVTGDMALLPVFEARDKLEALGIRVRIVACANPRRLYRPTDVSWSTVSEPDNGFMGDGRFNALFDGDALIGVSGGPGGPLEPVMLRSRAPRRDMMVWQRGETTASPGEIMAFNGLTADAMTERAAHLLT
;
A
#
# COMPACT_ATOMS: atom_id res chain seq x y z
N MET A 1 3.65 19.69 -34.55
CA MET A 1 3.27 19.27 -33.19
C MET A 1 2.47 20.29 -32.38
N ASN A 2 2.43 21.56 -32.80
CA ASN A 2 1.70 22.63 -32.08
C ASN A 2 0.22 22.79 -32.45
N ALA A 3 -0.37 21.86 -33.18
CA ALA A 3 -1.73 21.98 -33.71
C ALA A 3 -2.75 21.04 -33.05
N ILE A 4 -2.36 20.31 -32.00
CA ILE A 4 -3.25 19.37 -31.39
C ILE A 4 -3.85 19.98 -30.11
N LEU A 5 -5.10 20.36 -30.24
CA LEU A 5 -6.09 20.59 -29.18
C LEU A 5 -5.58 21.28 -27.92
N LYS A 6 -5.70 22.60 -27.85
CA LYS A 6 -5.24 23.42 -26.73
C LYS A 6 -6.28 23.64 -25.63
N SER A 7 -7.54 23.33 -25.90
CA SER A 7 -8.67 23.52 -24.97
C SER A 7 -9.81 22.54 -25.24
N ASP A 8 -10.75 22.38 -24.34
CA ASP A 8 -12.00 21.64 -24.60
C ASP A 8 -12.81 22.27 -25.73
N ALA A 9 -12.65 23.58 -25.98
CA ALA A 9 -13.23 24.27 -27.14
C ALA A 9 -12.56 23.85 -28.45
N ASP A 10 -11.26 23.47 -28.39
CA ASP A 10 -10.54 22.94 -29.56
C ASP A 10 -10.78 21.44 -29.76
N LEU A 11 -11.06 20.71 -28.68
CA LEU A 11 -11.47 19.30 -28.74
C LEU A 11 -12.79 19.14 -29.51
N THR A 12 -13.77 19.95 -29.20
CA THR A 12 -15.10 19.85 -29.79
C THR A 12 -15.14 20.16 -31.30
N PRO A 13 -14.49 21.22 -31.82
CA PRO A 13 -14.41 21.45 -33.25
C PRO A 13 -13.53 20.44 -34.00
N ALA A 14 -12.35 20.09 -33.51
CA ALA A 14 -11.49 19.10 -34.16
C ALA A 14 -12.07 17.69 -34.08
N PHE A 15 -12.73 17.36 -32.97
CA PHE A 15 -13.58 16.17 -32.84
C PHE A 15 -14.73 16.21 -33.85
N CYS A 16 -15.37 17.36 -34.01
CA CYS A 16 -16.49 17.55 -34.95
C CYS A 16 -16.02 17.57 -36.39
N GLU A 17 -14.92 18.23 -36.73
CA GLU A 17 -14.40 18.29 -38.12
C GLU A 17 -13.85 16.93 -38.56
N GLY A 18 -13.15 16.22 -37.68
CA GLY A 18 -12.71 14.84 -37.94
C GLY A 18 -13.87 13.85 -38.04
N ILE A 19 -15.01 14.14 -37.41
CA ILE A 19 -16.20 13.29 -37.32
C ILE A 19 -17.31 13.73 -38.27
N GLN A 20 -17.31 14.94 -38.82
CA GLN A 20 -18.34 15.35 -39.78
C GLN A 20 -18.42 14.43 -41.01
N HIS A 21 -17.33 13.71 -41.34
CA HIS A 21 -17.31 12.66 -42.36
C HIS A 21 -17.67 11.27 -41.83
N TYR A 22 -17.77 11.11 -40.52
CA TYR A 22 -18.23 9.91 -39.82
C TYR A 22 -19.60 10.22 -39.21
N ALA A 23 -20.60 10.42 -40.11
CA ALA A 23 -22.01 10.33 -39.72
C ALA A 23 -22.16 9.08 -38.86
N ASP A 24 -23.04 9.16 -37.89
CA ASP A 24 -23.38 8.09 -36.97
C ASP A 24 -22.82 6.70 -37.36
N PRO A 25 -21.81 6.16 -36.67
CA PRO A 25 -21.26 4.86 -37.00
C PRO A 25 -22.28 3.72 -36.86
N TRP A 26 -23.48 4.04 -36.31
CA TRP A 26 -24.58 3.12 -36.04
C TRP A 26 -25.86 3.60 -36.72
N PRO A 27 -25.94 3.63 -38.06
CA PRO A 27 -27.15 4.07 -38.77
C PRO A 27 -28.34 3.19 -38.38
N GLY A 28 -29.42 3.83 -37.93
CA GLY A 28 -30.62 3.15 -37.43
C GLY A 28 -30.68 2.87 -35.93
N PHE A 29 -29.65 3.22 -35.19
CA PHE A 29 -29.66 3.18 -33.72
C PHE A 29 -30.29 4.47 -33.20
N ASP A 30 -31.39 4.35 -32.46
CA ASP A 30 -32.07 5.51 -31.85
C ASP A 30 -31.33 5.90 -30.56
N ARG A 31 -30.48 6.92 -30.64
CA ARG A 31 -29.69 7.44 -29.49
C ARG A 31 -30.58 8.05 -28.40
N HIS A 32 -31.76 8.52 -28.75
CA HIS A 32 -32.70 9.10 -27.80
C HIS A 32 -33.50 8.03 -27.04
N ALA A 33 -33.62 6.82 -27.60
CA ALA A 33 -34.15 5.67 -26.89
C ALA A 33 -33.17 5.08 -25.85
N ALA A 34 -31.90 5.53 -25.88
CA ALA A 34 -30.83 5.08 -24.99
C ALA A 34 -30.62 6.01 -23.78
N GLU A 35 -31.67 6.69 -23.29
CA GLU A 35 -31.56 7.40 -22.01
C GLU A 35 -31.29 6.39 -20.87
N PRO A 36 -30.19 6.54 -20.13
CA PRO A 36 -29.84 5.55 -19.13
C PRO A 36 -30.83 5.55 -17.98
N ALA A 37 -31.39 4.38 -17.69
CA ALA A 37 -32.15 4.18 -16.47
C ALA A 37 -31.20 4.03 -15.32
N VAL A 38 -31.15 4.98 -14.39
CA VAL A 38 -30.36 4.89 -13.17
C VAL A 38 -31.05 3.93 -12.20
N SER A 39 -30.36 2.83 -11.83
CA SER A 39 -30.80 2.00 -10.72
C SER A 39 -30.60 2.75 -9.40
N ALA A 40 -31.70 3.05 -8.71
CA ALA A 40 -31.68 3.86 -7.48
C ALA A 40 -30.91 3.25 -6.30
N SER A 41 -30.53 1.97 -6.38
CA SER A 41 -29.89 1.25 -5.27
C SER A 41 -28.39 1.01 -5.42
N THR A 42 -27.84 1.11 -6.64
CA THR A 42 -26.44 0.73 -6.93
C THR A 42 -25.63 1.80 -7.64
N GLY A 43 -26.24 2.90 -8.08
CA GLY A 43 -25.60 3.87 -8.98
C GLY A 43 -25.45 3.36 -10.42
N ALA A 44 -25.96 2.17 -10.73
CA ALA A 44 -25.95 1.62 -12.08
C ALA A 44 -26.71 2.53 -13.04
N ILE A 45 -26.16 2.78 -14.21
CA ILE A 45 -26.72 3.69 -15.22
C ILE A 45 -27.46 2.95 -16.33
N ALA A 46 -27.34 1.62 -16.40
CA ALA A 46 -28.03 0.82 -17.41
C ALA A 46 -28.27 -0.62 -16.99
N ASP A 47 -29.21 -1.28 -17.61
CA ASP A 47 -29.37 -2.74 -17.58
C ASP A 47 -28.38 -3.37 -18.58
N ALA A 48 -27.64 -4.37 -18.15
CA ALA A 48 -26.68 -5.09 -19.00
C ALA A 48 -27.31 -5.86 -20.16
N ALA A 49 -28.60 -6.16 -20.10
CA ALA A 49 -29.38 -6.78 -21.19
C ALA A 49 -29.81 -5.78 -22.26
N ASP A 50 -29.75 -4.48 -22.00
CA ASP A 50 -30.17 -3.44 -22.94
C ASP A 50 -29.13 -3.24 -24.07
N PRO A 51 -29.44 -3.38 -25.33
CA PRO A 51 -28.55 -3.07 -26.44
C PRO A 51 -27.99 -1.63 -26.41
N ALA A 52 -28.78 -0.69 -25.90
CA ALA A 52 -28.36 0.70 -25.73
C ALA A 52 -27.20 0.83 -24.70
N ALA A 53 -27.23 0.04 -23.65
CA ALA A 53 -26.13 -0.01 -22.66
C ALA A 53 -24.84 -0.53 -23.29
N ALA A 54 -24.90 -1.54 -24.15
CA ALA A 54 -23.76 -2.04 -24.90
C ALA A 54 -23.12 -0.97 -25.79
N TYR A 55 -23.97 -0.18 -26.49
CA TYR A 55 -23.50 0.93 -27.30
C TYR A 55 -22.81 2.03 -26.44
N GLN A 56 -23.45 2.42 -25.35
CA GLN A 56 -22.86 3.41 -24.42
C GLN A 56 -21.54 2.91 -23.82
N THR A 57 -21.46 1.64 -23.44
CA THR A 57 -20.22 1.02 -22.95
C THR A 57 -19.09 1.11 -23.98
N LEU A 58 -19.40 0.85 -25.25
CA LEU A 58 -18.43 0.98 -26.34
C LEU A 58 -17.95 2.44 -26.50
N LEU A 59 -18.86 3.41 -26.46
CA LEU A 59 -18.50 4.83 -26.52
C LEU A 59 -17.62 5.25 -25.34
N MET A 60 -17.93 4.79 -24.14
CA MET A 60 -17.15 5.06 -22.93
C MET A 60 -15.73 4.45 -23.05
N ALA A 61 -15.63 3.21 -23.52
CA ALA A 61 -14.33 2.56 -23.74
C ALA A 61 -13.49 3.30 -24.79
N ASP A 62 -14.09 3.74 -25.88
CA ASP A 62 -13.40 4.52 -26.91
C ASP A 62 -12.98 5.90 -26.40
N ALA A 63 -13.79 6.57 -25.58
CA ALA A 63 -13.42 7.82 -24.93
C ALA A 63 -12.21 7.65 -23.98
N LEU A 64 -12.20 6.59 -23.17
CA LEU A 64 -11.10 6.27 -22.30
C LEU A 64 -9.80 6.02 -23.07
N ARG A 65 -9.85 5.26 -24.17
CA ARG A 65 -8.68 5.03 -25.05
C ARG A 65 -8.18 6.32 -25.65
N TYR A 66 -9.11 7.16 -26.14
CA TYR A 66 -8.78 8.45 -26.73
C TYR A 66 -8.04 9.34 -25.72
N LEU A 67 -8.61 9.56 -24.53
CA LEU A 67 -8.01 10.41 -23.50
C LEU A 67 -6.66 9.85 -23.02
N THR A 68 -6.59 8.53 -22.80
CA THR A 68 -5.33 7.86 -22.42
C THR A 68 -4.22 8.13 -23.43
N LEU A 69 -4.54 8.03 -24.71
CA LEU A 69 -3.60 8.29 -25.80
C LEU A 69 -3.18 9.76 -25.87
N GLN A 70 -4.12 10.68 -25.67
CA GLN A 70 -3.87 12.13 -25.63
C GLN A 70 -2.90 12.48 -24.49
N VAL A 71 -3.18 11.98 -23.30
CA VAL A 71 -2.37 12.24 -22.10
C VAL A 71 -0.95 11.72 -22.28
N CYS A 72 -0.79 10.47 -22.73
CA CYS A 72 0.53 9.89 -22.99
C CYS A 72 1.25 10.62 -24.14
N GLY A 73 0.54 10.93 -25.22
CA GLY A 73 1.10 11.60 -26.40
C GLY A 73 1.58 13.02 -26.10
N SER A 74 0.90 13.75 -25.20
CA SER A 74 1.27 15.11 -24.83
C SER A 74 2.68 15.24 -24.24
N LYS A 75 3.17 14.18 -23.63
CA LYS A 75 4.51 14.11 -23.00
C LYS A 75 5.46 13.16 -23.72
N ALA A 76 5.02 12.50 -24.80
CA ALA A 76 5.75 11.40 -25.43
C ALA A 76 6.22 10.38 -24.38
N SER A 77 5.34 10.05 -23.43
CA SER A 77 5.68 9.24 -22.26
C SER A 77 4.42 8.64 -21.64
N GLY A 78 4.51 7.42 -21.15
CA GLY A 78 3.43 6.69 -20.50
C GLY A 78 3.17 5.32 -21.13
N HIS A 79 2.14 4.64 -20.64
CA HIS A 79 1.87 3.24 -20.98
C HIS A 79 0.42 3.07 -21.47
N PRO A 80 0.07 3.46 -22.70
CA PRO A 80 -1.31 3.44 -23.16
C PRO A 80 -1.85 2.02 -23.43
N GLY A 81 -0.99 1.08 -23.85
CA GLY A 81 -1.43 -0.21 -24.39
C GLY A 81 -2.06 -1.15 -23.39
N GLY A 82 -1.57 -1.18 -22.14
CA GLY A 82 -2.14 -2.04 -21.10
C GLY A 82 -3.58 -1.66 -20.77
N PHE A 83 -3.82 -0.38 -20.51
CA PHE A 83 -5.16 0.12 -20.22
C PHE A 83 -6.10 0.01 -21.42
N ALA A 84 -5.61 0.26 -22.63
CA ALA A 84 -6.43 0.19 -23.85
C ALA A 84 -7.13 -1.17 -24.02
N SER A 85 -6.47 -2.27 -23.64
CA SER A 85 -7.06 -3.61 -23.67
C SER A 85 -8.01 -3.93 -22.49
N SER A 86 -8.16 -3.02 -21.54
CA SER A 86 -9.11 -3.15 -20.41
C SER A 86 -10.32 -2.21 -20.52
N ALA A 87 -10.35 -1.36 -21.53
CA ALA A 87 -11.27 -0.22 -21.58
C ALA A 87 -12.74 -0.62 -21.56
N GLU A 88 -13.15 -1.71 -22.26
CA GLU A 88 -14.52 -2.22 -22.22
C GLU A 88 -14.90 -2.76 -20.84
N ALA A 89 -13.99 -3.48 -20.17
CA ALA A 89 -14.25 -3.99 -18.83
C ALA A 89 -14.38 -2.85 -17.82
N TYR A 90 -13.49 -1.83 -17.89
CA TYR A 90 -13.57 -0.64 -17.04
C TYR A 90 -14.87 0.12 -17.27
N ALA A 91 -15.23 0.39 -18.55
CA ALA A 91 -16.48 1.06 -18.91
C ALA A 91 -17.70 0.28 -18.41
N SER A 92 -17.69 -1.06 -18.53
CA SER A 92 -18.77 -1.91 -18.03
C SER A 92 -18.93 -1.82 -16.51
N LEU A 93 -17.85 -1.83 -15.75
CA LEU A 93 -17.91 -1.65 -14.29
C LEU A 93 -18.55 -0.31 -13.93
N VAL A 94 -18.18 0.77 -14.63
CA VAL A 94 -18.77 2.10 -14.43
C VAL A 94 -20.24 2.12 -14.80
N MET A 95 -20.63 1.56 -15.94
CA MET A 95 -22.04 1.45 -16.38
C MET A 95 -22.93 0.74 -15.37
N LEU A 96 -22.38 -0.25 -14.68
CA LEU A 96 -23.07 -1.04 -13.66
C LEU A 96 -22.97 -0.43 -12.24
N GLY A 97 -22.36 0.76 -12.10
CA GLY A 97 -22.22 1.45 -10.82
C GLY A 97 -21.16 0.89 -9.88
N HIS A 98 -20.27 0.03 -10.38
CA HIS A 98 -19.19 -0.56 -9.59
C HIS A 98 -17.92 0.29 -9.71
N THR A 99 -17.88 1.43 -9.02
CA THR A 99 -16.84 2.45 -9.15
C THR A 99 -15.71 2.34 -8.11
N ASN A 100 -15.78 1.42 -7.15
CA ASN A 100 -14.70 1.17 -6.18
C ASN A 100 -13.56 0.35 -6.82
N ILE A 101 -13.10 0.77 -7.99
CA ILE A 101 -12.10 0.05 -8.79
C ILE A 101 -10.70 0.34 -8.24
N VAL A 102 -10.00 -0.73 -7.95
CA VAL A 102 -8.58 -0.75 -7.58
C VAL A 102 -7.79 -1.33 -8.75
N THR A 103 -6.51 -1.05 -8.85
CA THR A 103 -5.65 -1.69 -9.85
C THR A 103 -4.37 -2.22 -9.21
N GLU A 104 -3.96 -3.39 -9.64
CA GLU A 104 -2.62 -3.91 -9.42
C GLU A 104 -1.64 -3.27 -10.43
N VAL A 105 -2.15 -2.83 -11.58
CA VAL A 105 -1.36 -2.34 -12.70
C VAL A 105 -1.14 -0.84 -12.60
N GLY A 106 -0.10 -0.40 -11.88
CA GLY A 106 0.17 1.03 -11.63
C GLY A 106 0.31 1.87 -12.91
N HIS A 107 0.82 1.30 -13.98
CA HIS A 107 0.98 1.99 -15.27
C HIS A 107 -0.35 2.16 -16.05
N HIS A 108 -1.48 1.67 -15.54
CA HIS A 108 -2.81 2.04 -16.04
C HIS A 108 -3.23 3.47 -15.61
N ALA A 109 -2.41 4.18 -14.84
CA ALA A 109 -2.70 5.52 -14.35
C ALA A 109 -3.29 6.48 -15.38
N PRO A 110 -2.81 6.61 -16.63
CA PRO A 110 -3.41 7.51 -17.63
C PRO A 110 -4.89 7.20 -17.91
N GLY A 111 -5.26 5.92 -17.92
CA GLY A 111 -6.65 5.50 -18.09
C GLY A 111 -7.52 5.81 -16.89
N PHE A 112 -7.00 5.63 -15.67
CA PHE A 112 -7.69 6.05 -14.45
C PHE A 112 -7.89 7.56 -14.41
N TYR A 113 -6.88 8.36 -14.77
CA TYR A 113 -7.05 9.82 -14.87
C TYR A 113 -8.07 10.23 -15.93
N SER A 114 -8.13 9.47 -17.04
CA SER A 114 -9.15 9.68 -18.06
C SER A 114 -10.57 9.48 -17.50
N ALA A 115 -10.77 8.42 -16.73
CA ALA A 115 -12.05 8.16 -16.07
C ALA A 115 -12.36 9.23 -15.01
N MET A 116 -11.37 9.63 -14.20
CA MET A 116 -11.50 10.66 -13.17
C MET A 116 -11.71 12.06 -13.76
N PHE A 117 -11.21 12.32 -14.94
CA PHE A 117 -11.53 13.53 -15.70
C PHE A 117 -13.00 13.53 -16.16
N LEU A 118 -13.47 12.39 -16.67
CA LEU A 118 -14.84 12.24 -17.16
C LEU A 118 -15.87 12.33 -16.02
N ASP A 119 -15.56 11.81 -14.83
CA ASP A 119 -16.43 11.87 -13.65
C ASP A 119 -16.25 13.15 -12.81
N THR A 120 -15.47 14.11 -13.28
CA THR A 120 -15.16 15.39 -12.64
C THR A 120 -14.30 15.32 -11.38
N SER A 121 -13.81 14.15 -10.97
CA SER A 121 -12.98 13.99 -9.76
C SER A 121 -11.70 14.82 -9.79
N LEU A 122 -11.15 15.10 -10.97
CA LEU A 122 -9.93 15.90 -11.10
C LEU A 122 -10.15 17.42 -10.99
N GLU A 123 -11.39 17.89 -10.95
CA GLU A 123 -11.67 19.33 -10.81
C GLU A 123 -11.17 19.91 -9.48
N GLU A 124 -11.11 19.11 -8.44
CA GLU A 124 -10.50 19.50 -7.16
C GLU A 124 -9.01 19.87 -7.29
N MET A 125 -8.32 19.28 -8.27
CA MET A 125 -6.94 19.64 -8.62
C MET A 125 -6.86 20.82 -9.60
N GLY A 126 -7.99 21.41 -9.99
CA GLY A 126 -8.06 22.46 -11.02
C GLY A 126 -7.92 21.94 -12.44
N ILE A 127 -8.12 20.64 -12.67
CA ILE A 127 -8.09 20.01 -14.00
C ILE A 127 -9.52 19.92 -14.50
N ARG A 128 -9.90 20.84 -15.39
CA ARG A 128 -11.27 20.96 -15.93
C ARG A 128 -11.34 20.70 -17.41
N THR A 129 -10.23 20.78 -18.11
CA THR A 129 -10.13 20.60 -19.56
C THR A 129 -9.14 19.48 -19.90
N VAL A 130 -9.23 18.91 -21.08
CA VAL A 130 -8.25 17.94 -21.57
C VAL A 130 -6.86 18.58 -21.67
N SER A 131 -6.81 19.86 -22.03
CA SER A 131 -5.56 20.62 -22.02
C SER A 131 -4.93 20.72 -20.65
N ASP A 132 -5.71 20.93 -19.58
CA ASP A 132 -5.21 20.91 -18.21
C ASP A 132 -4.64 19.54 -17.87
N MET A 133 -5.37 18.46 -18.19
CA MET A 133 -4.93 17.09 -17.93
C MET A 133 -3.61 16.77 -18.66
N MET A 134 -3.51 17.14 -19.94
CA MET A 134 -2.30 16.99 -20.75
C MET A 134 -1.13 17.80 -20.19
N ALA A 135 -1.36 19.05 -19.78
CA ALA A 135 -0.34 19.92 -19.21
C ALA A 135 0.19 19.41 -17.87
N ARG A 136 -0.68 18.80 -17.06
CA ARG A 136 -0.36 18.33 -15.70
C ARG A 136 0.19 16.90 -15.64
N PHE A 137 0.05 16.10 -16.69
CA PHE A 137 0.54 14.73 -16.69
C PHE A 137 2.07 14.69 -16.60
N ARG A 138 2.60 13.90 -15.65
CA ARG A 138 4.04 13.77 -15.34
C ARG A 138 4.75 15.08 -15.05
N GLU A 139 4.03 16.06 -14.51
CA GLU A 139 4.58 17.31 -14.01
C GLU A 139 4.60 17.34 -12.49
N LYS A 140 5.48 18.17 -11.93
CA LYS A 140 5.57 18.36 -10.49
C LYS A 140 4.24 18.88 -9.93
N HIS A 141 3.72 18.22 -8.92
CA HIS A 141 2.38 18.48 -8.32
C HIS A 141 1.20 18.28 -9.30
N GLY A 142 1.41 17.54 -10.36
CA GLY A 142 0.38 17.17 -11.33
C GLY A 142 -0.05 15.71 -11.19
N LEU A 143 -0.39 15.10 -12.33
CA LEU A 143 -0.78 13.70 -12.44
C LEU A 143 0.46 12.82 -12.59
N LEU A 144 0.67 11.90 -11.68
CA LEU A 144 1.84 11.03 -11.63
C LEU A 144 1.80 9.95 -12.72
N GLY A 145 2.94 9.37 -13.04
CA GLY A 145 3.02 8.23 -13.98
C GLY A 145 2.40 6.93 -13.45
N HIS A 146 2.25 6.82 -12.13
CA HIS A 146 1.59 5.74 -11.40
C HIS A 146 0.66 6.36 -10.36
N LEU A 147 -0.37 5.60 -9.93
CA LEU A 147 -1.37 6.11 -9.02
C LEU A 147 -0.81 6.32 -7.61
N SER A 148 -1.14 7.47 -7.00
CA SER A 148 -0.63 7.88 -5.69
C SER A 148 -1.75 8.50 -4.85
N GLY A 149 -1.55 8.53 -3.53
CA GLY A 149 -2.46 9.14 -2.57
C GLY A 149 -2.73 10.64 -2.76
N ALA A 150 -1.89 11.34 -3.54
CA ALA A 150 -2.06 12.75 -3.87
C ALA A 150 -3.30 13.04 -4.76
N ILE A 151 -3.80 12.01 -5.44
CA ILE A 151 -4.93 12.15 -6.39
C ILE A 151 -6.26 12.05 -5.64
N PRO A 152 -7.11 13.11 -5.62
CA PRO A 152 -8.39 13.11 -4.95
C PRO A 152 -9.31 11.98 -5.44
N GLY A 153 -10.01 11.31 -4.52
CA GLY A 153 -10.94 10.22 -4.85
C GLY A 153 -10.29 8.91 -5.26
N LEU A 154 -8.97 8.82 -5.30
CA LEU A 154 -8.28 7.55 -5.50
C LEU A 154 -8.36 6.69 -4.22
N LEU A 155 -8.82 5.46 -4.35
CA LEU A 155 -9.00 4.56 -3.19
C LEU A 155 -7.68 3.99 -2.69
N ALA A 156 -6.79 3.58 -3.61
CA ALA A 156 -5.54 2.91 -3.28
C ALA A 156 -4.42 3.33 -4.24
N PRO A 157 -3.18 3.38 -3.78
CA PRO A 157 -2.02 3.60 -4.64
C PRO A 157 -1.79 2.36 -5.53
N ALA A 158 -1.09 2.56 -6.65
CA ALA A 158 -0.59 1.48 -7.48
C ALA A 158 0.73 1.90 -8.10
N GLY A 159 1.80 1.22 -7.74
CA GLY A 159 3.15 1.43 -8.25
C GLY A 159 3.79 0.11 -8.61
N PRO A 160 4.42 -0.58 -7.66
CA PRO A 160 4.89 -1.94 -7.86
C PRO A 160 3.73 -2.87 -8.20
N LEU A 161 3.96 -3.82 -9.11
CA LEU A 161 2.98 -4.85 -9.46
C LEU A 161 2.73 -5.80 -8.27
N GLY A 162 1.61 -6.50 -8.31
CA GLY A 162 1.28 -7.54 -7.32
C GLY A 162 0.67 -7.03 -6.00
N GLN A 163 0.38 -5.74 -5.84
CA GLN A 163 -0.09 -5.19 -4.56
C GLN A 163 -1.60 -4.87 -4.51
N GLY A 164 -2.20 -4.54 -5.64
CA GLY A 164 -3.57 -4.00 -5.70
C GLY A 164 -4.65 -4.94 -5.18
N GLN A 165 -4.50 -6.26 -5.33
CA GLN A 165 -5.47 -7.24 -4.83
C GLN A 165 -5.63 -7.19 -3.32
N HIS A 166 -4.58 -6.87 -2.55
CA HIS A 166 -4.68 -6.73 -1.10
C HIS A 166 -5.63 -5.59 -0.71
N PHE A 167 -5.62 -4.51 -1.47
CA PHE A 167 -6.51 -3.38 -1.23
C PHE A 167 -7.97 -3.73 -1.54
N ALA A 168 -8.21 -4.46 -2.64
CA ALA A 168 -9.56 -4.94 -2.97
C ALA A 168 -10.10 -5.92 -1.92
N MET A 169 -9.27 -6.88 -1.48
CA MET A 169 -9.61 -7.83 -0.41
C MET A 169 -9.91 -7.12 0.92
N ALA A 170 -9.09 -6.14 1.31
CA ALA A 170 -9.31 -5.34 2.51
C ALA A 170 -10.61 -4.51 2.42
N GLY A 171 -10.84 -3.85 1.28
CA GLY A 171 -12.08 -3.13 1.03
C GLY A 171 -13.31 -4.03 1.14
N ALA A 172 -13.26 -5.20 0.51
CA ALA A 172 -14.34 -6.19 0.55
C ALA A 172 -14.63 -6.71 1.96
N LEU A 173 -13.57 -6.97 2.74
CA LEU A 173 -13.71 -7.43 4.12
C LEU A 173 -14.39 -6.37 5.02
N LEU A 174 -14.04 -5.10 4.85
CA LEU A 174 -14.56 -4.00 5.66
C LEU A 174 -15.94 -3.48 5.22
N HIS A 175 -16.33 -3.75 3.96
CA HIS A 175 -17.58 -3.26 3.36
C HIS A 175 -18.39 -4.40 2.73
N PRO A 176 -18.98 -5.30 3.53
CA PRO A 176 -19.86 -6.35 3.01
C PRO A 176 -20.96 -5.76 2.12
N GLY A 177 -21.20 -6.41 0.98
CA GLY A 177 -22.22 -5.97 0.01
C GLY A 177 -21.79 -4.86 -0.96
N THR A 178 -20.57 -4.32 -0.82
CA THR A 178 -19.97 -3.39 -1.79
C THR A 178 -18.92 -4.13 -2.62
N LEU A 179 -19.02 -4.06 -3.94
CA LEU A 179 -18.04 -4.70 -4.83
C LEU A 179 -16.73 -3.89 -4.90
N PHE A 180 -15.61 -4.59 -4.82
CA PHE A 180 -14.26 -4.03 -5.04
C PHE A 180 -13.60 -4.74 -6.23
N PRO A 181 -13.77 -4.26 -7.47
CA PRO A 181 -13.04 -4.77 -8.61
C PRO A 181 -11.56 -4.45 -8.49
N VAL A 182 -10.69 -5.41 -8.87
CA VAL A 182 -9.25 -5.17 -8.98
C VAL A 182 -8.76 -5.57 -10.37
N THR A 183 -8.24 -4.59 -11.12
CA THR A 183 -7.67 -4.85 -12.44
C THR A 183 -6.30 -5.51 -12.29
N ILE A 184 -6.13 -6.66 -12.94
CA ILE A 184 -4.89 -7.45 -12.95
C ILE A 184 -4.46 -7.62 -14.41
N GLY A 185 -3.18 -7.38 -14.70
CA GLY A 185 -2.59 -7.71 -16.01
C GLY A 185 -2.09 -9.15 -16.05
N ASP A 186 -2.13 -9.80 -17.21
CA ASP A 186 -1.59 -11.15 -17.39
C ASP A 186 -0.07 -11.22 -17.15
N GLY A 187 0.66 -10.13 -17.37
CA GLY A 187 2.05 -9.99 -16.94
C GLY A 187 2.21 -9.98 -15.42
N GLY A 188 1.27 -9.36 -14.70
CA GLY A 188 1.25 -9.28 -13.25
C GLY A 188 0.94 -10.61 -12.57
N MET A 189 0.29 -11.55 -13.26
CA MET A 189 0.05 -12.90 -12.73
C MET A 189 1.34 -13.66 -12.35
N GLY A 190 2.50 -13.22 -12.85
CA GLY A 190 3.80 -13.74 -12.45
C GLY A 190 4.33 -13.22 -11.12
N GLU A 191 3.71 -12.18 -10.56
CA GLU A 191 4.11 -11.62 -9.28
C GLU A 191 3.75 -12.58 -8.12
N PRO A 192 4.71 -12.90 -7.24
CA PRO A 192 4.49 -13.88 -6.17
C PRO A 192 3.36 -13.48 -5.22
N TYR A 193 3.13 -12.20 -5.03
CA TYR A 193 2.09 -11.68 -4.14
C TYR A 193 0.66 -11.98 -4.62
N ILE A 194 0.41 -12.05 -5.93
CA ILE A 194 -0.96 -12.20 -6.47
C ILE A 194 -1.53 -13.57 -6.10
N LEU A 195 -0.82 -14.61 -6.40
CA LEU A 195 -1.33 -15.97 -6.33
C LEU A 195 -1.57 -16.42 -4.89
N ASN A 196 -0.52 -16.38 -4.11
CA ASN A 196 -0.54 -16.91 -2.76
C ASN A 196 -1.45 -16.10 -1.85
N SER A 197 -1.47 -14.78 -1.97
CA SER A 197 -2.30 -13.94 -1.09
C SER A 197 -3.80 -14.16 -1.31
N MET A 198 -4.26 -14.28 -2.55
CA MET A 198 -5.68 -14.57 -2.84
C MET A 198 -6.08 -15.98 -2.38
N MET A 199 -5.23 -16.99 -2.59
CA MET A 199 -5.49 -18.35 -2.13
C MET A 199 -5.63 -18.40 -0.60
N HIS A 200 -4.70 -17.79 0.13
CA HIS A 200 -4.76 -17.72 1.59
C HIS A 200 -5.98 -16.95 2.08
N PHE A 201 -6.28 -15.80 1.46
CA PHE A 201 -7.44 -15.00 1.81
C PHE A 201 -8.75 -15.75 1.56
N ASN A 202 -8.90 -16.39 0.39
CA ASN A 202 -10.08 -17.19 0.04
C ASN A 202 -10.31 -18.33 1.03
N THR A 203 -9.22 -18.92 1.55
CA THR A 203 -9.30 -19.99 2.56
C THR A 203 -9.69 -19.44 3.92
N ALA A 204 -9.05 -18.37 4.38
CA ALA A 204 -9.30 -17.78 5.71
C ALA A 204 -10.65 -17.07 5.79
N TYR A 205 -11.09 -16.43 4.71
CA TYR A 205 -12.32 -15.65 4.63
C TYR A 205 -13.27 -16.18 3.55
N PRO A 206 -13.77 -17.42 3.64
CA PRO A 206 -14.54 -18.07 2.58
C PRO A 206 -15.86 -17.35 2.24
N THR A 207 -16.37 -16.51 3.14
CA THR A 207 -17.61 -15.75 2.96
C THR A 207 -17.40 -14.34 2.37
N VAL A 208 -16.15 -13.90 2.24
CA VAL A 208 -15.82 -12.61 1.63
C VAL A 208 -15.61 -12.83 0.13
N THR A 209 -16.63 -12.56 -0.65
CA THR A 209 -16.67 -12.83 -2.09
C THR A 209 -16.81 -11.57 -2.94
N ASN A 210 -17.03 -10.42 -2.29
CA ASN A 210 -17.31 -9.14 -2.93
C ASN A 210 -16.06 -8.36 -3.36
N TYR A 211 -14.93 -9.02 -3.59
CA TYR A 211 -13.85 -8.51 -4.42
C TYR A 211 -13.83 -9.27 -5.74
N LEU A 212 -13.54 -8.57 -6.84
CA LEU A 212 -13.64 -9.11 -8.19
C LEU A 212 -12.33 -8.92 -8.95
N PRO A 213 -11.43 -9.92 -8.98
CA PRO A 213 -10.32 -9.90 -9.93
C PRO A 213 -10.85 -9.75 -11.35
N THR A 214 -10.35 -8.72 -12.04
CA THR A 214 -10.68 -8.40 -13.42
C THR A 214 -9.39 -8.54 -14.23
N LEU A 215 -9.16 -9.74 -14.75
CA LEU A 215 -7.96 -10.06 -15.52
C LEU A 215 -8.03 -9.48 -16.92
N VAL A 216 -7.02 -8.71 -17.28
CA VAL A 216 -6.78 -8.24 -18.66
C VAL A 216 -5.77 -9.17 -19.29
N TRP A 217 -6.24 -10.19 -20.01
CA TRP A 217 -5.42 -11.18 -20.67
C TRP A 217 -5.13 -10.74 -22.11
N ASN A 218 -4.02 -10.01 -22.27
CA ASN A 218 -3.71 -9.35 -23.54
C ASN A 218 -2.48 -9.94 -24.27
N GLY A 219 -1.89 -10.99 -23.72
CA GLY A 219 -0.79 -11.75 -24.31
C GLY A 219 0.61 -11.18 -24.09
N TYR A 220 0.74 -10.03 -23.39
CA TYR A 220 2.03 -9.34 -23.28
C TYR A 220 2.33 -8.84 -21.86
N SER A 221 3.54 -9.13 -21.40
CA SER A 221 4.14 -8.54 -20.21
C SER A 221 5.16 -7.48 -20.63
N GLN A 222 4.91 -6.23 -20.28
CA GLN A 222 5.75 -5.12 -20.72
C GLN A 222 5.97 -5.15 -22.25
N GLU A 223 7.18 -5.44 -22.71
CA GLU A 223 7.62 -5.42 -24.11
C GLU A 223 7.81 -6.82 -24.73
N HIS A 224 7.37 -7.88 -24.06
CA HIS A 224 7.45 -9.27 -24.52
C HIS A 224 6.15 -10.03 -24.23
N HIS A 225 6.07 -11.27 -24.69
CA HIS A 225 4.93 -12.14 -24.39
C HIS A 225 4.83 -12.43 -22.89
N SER A 226 3.62 -12.44 -22.35
CA SER A 226 3.38 -12.88 -20.97
C SER A 226 3.60 -14.42 -20.86
N MET A 227 3.87 -14.90 -19.64
CA MET A 227 4.12 -16.32 -19.40
C MET A 227 2.92 -17.19 -19.77
N CYS A 228 1.71 -16.65 -19.66
CA CYS A 228 0.47 -17.33 -19.99
C CYS A 228 -0.05 -17.03 -21.41
N CYS A 229 0.75 -16.39 -22.28
CA CYS A 229 0.31 -16.02 -23.64
C CYS A 229 -0.07 -17.22 -24.53
N THR A 230 0.47 -18.41 -24.23
CA THR A 230 0.18 -19.65 -24.96
C THR A 230 -0.87 -20.54 -24.30
N TRP A 231 -1.43 -20.10 -23.16
CA TRP A 231 -2.44 -20.90 -22.48
C TRP A 231 -3.74 -20.93 -23.25
N SER A 232 -4.42 -22.07 -23.18
CA SER A 232 -5.81 -22.17 -23.65
C SER A 232 -6.76 -21.51 -22.62
N ASN A 233 -8.00 -21.27 -23.05
CA ASN A 233 -9.04 -20.74 -22.16
C ASN A 233 -9.31 -21.72 -20.99
N GLU A 234 -9.22 -23.04 -21.24
CA GLU A 234 -9.37 -24.09 -20.21
C GLU A 234 -8.21 -24.06 -19.19
N GLN A 235 -6.98 -23.84 -19.64
CA GLN A 235 -5.83 -23.71 -18.73
C GLN A 235 -5.96 -22.48 -17.83
N MET A 236 -6.39 -21.34 -18.38
CA MET A 236 -6.65 -20.14 -17.61
C MET A 236 -7.79 -20.34 -16.60
N HIS A 237 -8.85 -21.02 -17.01
CA HIS A 237 -9.96 -21.40 -16.12
C HIS A 237 -9.48 -22.31 -14.97
N ALA A 238 -8.72 -23.36 -15.28
CA ALA A 238 -8.16 -24.28 -14.28
C ALA A 238 -7.25 -23.58 -13.27
N TYR A 239 -6.44 -22.64 -13.75
CA TYR A 239 -5.56 -21.83 -12.92
C TYR A 239 -6.35 -21.05 -11.85
N TRP A 240 -7.36 -20.27 -12.22
CA TRP A 240 -8.15 -19.50 -11.29
C TRP A 240 -8.98 -20.37 -10.35
N THR A 241 -9.51 -21.49 -10.86
CA THR A 241 -10.22 -22.48 -10.02
C THR A 241 -9.28 -23.07 -8.95
N GLY A 242 -8.04 -23.37 -9.33
CA GLY A 242 -7.01 -23.85 -8.39
C GLY A 242 -6.65 -22.84 -7.29
N HIS A 243 -6.89 -21.56 -7.51
CA HIS A 243 -6.70 -20.51 -6.50
C HIS A 243 -7.96 -20.21 -5.66
N GLY A 244 -8.96 -21.10 -5.72
CA GLY A 244 -10.15 -21.03 -4.88
C GLY A 244 -11.27 -20.15 -5.43
N PHE A 245 -11.24 -19.82 -6.74
CA PHE A 245 -12.36 -19.15 -7.41
C PHE A 245 -13.35 -20.20 -7.95
N GLU A 246 -14.60 -20.05 -7.57
CA GLU A 246 -15.68 -21.00 -7.90
C GLU A 246 -16.26 -20.74 -9.29
N LYS A 247 -16.09 -19.52 -9.79
CA LYS A 247 -16.62 -19.09 -11.08
C LYS A 247 -15.59 -18.28 -11.85
N VAL A 248 -15.41 -18.63 -13.13
CA VAL A 248 -14.59 -17.89 -14.10
C VAL A 248 -15.49 -17.45 -15.24
N VAL A 249 -15.62 -16.13 -15.41
CA VAL A 249 -16.36 -15.53 -16.53
C VAL A 249 -15.33 -14.99 -17.51
N LEU A 250 -15.22 -15.59 -18.69
CA LEU A 250 -14.24 -15.22 -19.71
C LEU A 250 -14.97 -14.73 -20.97
N VAL A 251 -14.57 -13.56 -21.47
CA VAL A 251 -15.00 -13.02 -22.77
C VAL A 251 -13.78 -12.89 -23.67
N ASP A 252 -13.72 -13.69 -24.71
CA ASP A 252 -12.63 -13.73 -25.69
C ASP A 252 -13.05 -12.92 -26.94
N ALA A 253 -12.29 -11.88 -27.27
CA ALA A 253 -12.55 -11.06 -28.46
C ALA A 253 -12.49 -11.90 -29.75
N LYS A 254 -11.72 -13.00 -29.74
CA LYS A 254 -11.62 -13.90 -30.90
C LYS A 254 -12.97 -14.51 -31.33
N ASP A 255 -13.90 -14.68 -30.40
CA ASP A 255 -15.25 -15.20 -30.68
C ASP A 255 -16.11 -14.22 -31.50
N PHE A 256 -15.70 -12.97 -31.61
CA PHE A 256 -16.39 -11.88 -32.31
C PHE A 256 -15.64 -11.40 -33.56
N ASP A 257 -14.50 -12.02 -33.90
CA ASP A 257 -13.56 -11.55 -34.92
C ASP A 257 -14.11 -11.78 -36.35
N ASP A 258 -14.90 -10.83 -36.86
CA ASP A 258 -15.40 -10.80 -38.22
C ASP A 258 -14.35 -10.34 -39.26
N ALA A 259 -13.19 -9.82 -38.80
CA ALA A 259 -12.06 -9.44 -39.63
C ALA A 259 -11.09 -10.61 -39.90
N ASN A 260 -11.32 -11.79 -39.32
CA ASN A 260 -10.51 -13.00 -39.46
C ASN A 260 -9.02 -12.76 -39.15
N GLN A 261 -8.71 -12.03 -38.11
CA GLN A 261 -7.34 -11.75 -37.69
C GLN A 261 -6.60 -13.04 -37.31
N SER A 262 -5.33 -13.12 -37.63
CA SER A 262 -4.48 -14.23 -37.22
C SER A 262 -4.06 -14.12 -35.76
N GLY A 263 -3.91 -15.28 -35.08
CA GLY A 263 -3.44 -15.34 -33.69
C GLY A 263 -4.55 -15.53 -32.66
N ALA A 264 -4.11 -15.76 -31.40
CA ALA A 264 -5.00 -16.01 -30.27
C ALA A 264 -5.54 -14.71 -29.62
N TYR A 265 -4.89 -13.59 -29.87
CA TYR A 265 -5.28 -12.27 -29.39
C TYR A 265 -5.56 -11.38 -30.59
N VAL A 266 -6.71 -10.73 -30.59
CA VAL A 266 -7.18 -9.90 -31.70
C VAL A 266 -7.47 -8.48 -31.27
N ASP A 267 -7.31 -7.54 -32.20
CA ASP A 267 -7.65 -6.12 -32.01
C ASP A 267 -9.12 -5.90 -32.30
N SER A 268 -9.94 -5.83 -31.28
CA SER A 268 -11.38 -5.60 -31.41
C SER A 268 -11.73 -4.28 -32.06
N SER A 269 -10.81 -3.31 -32.11
CA SER A 269 -11.04 -2.02 -32.80
C SER A 269 -11.11 -2.16 -34.32
N GLN A 270 -10.66 -3.28 -34.88
CA GLN A 270 -10.70 -3.57 -36.31
C GLN A 270 -11.97 -4.33 -36.73
N PHE A 271 -12.82 -4.74 -35.77
CA PHE A 271 -14.08 -5.42 -36.07
C PHE A 271 -15.04 -4.48 -36.80
N GLY A 272 -15.94 -5.07 -37.56
CA GLY A 272 -17.12 -4.37 -38.09
C GLY A 272 -18.00 -3.86 -36.96
N GLN A 273 -18.87 -2.88 -37.26
CA GLN A 273 -19.71 -2.22 -36.25
C GLN A 273 -20.52 -3.20 -35.42
N ALA A 274 -21.17 -4.17 -36.08
CA ALA A 274 -22.01 -5.16 -35.40
C ALA A 274 -21.18 -6.06 -34.46
N ALA A 275 -20.02 -6.48 -34.89
CA ALA A 275 -19.12 -7.31 -34.07
C ALA A 275 -18.53 -6.52 -32.86
N ARG A 276 -18.15 -5.27 -33.04
CA ARG A 276 -17.73 -4.37 -31.96
C ARG A 276 -18.83 -4.20 -30.91
N LEU A 277 -20.05 -3.96 -31.34
CA LEU A 277 -21.20 -3.82 -30.45
C LEU A 277 -21.50 -5.15 -29.71
N ALA A 278 -21.48 -6.26 -30.44
CA ALA A 278 -21.69 -7.57 -29.86
C ALA A 278 -20.62 -7.92 -28.80
N PHE A 279 -19.36 -7.61 -29.07
CA PHE A 279 -18.24 -7.79 -28.12
C PHE A 279 -18.43 -6.89 -26.87
N ALA A 280 -18.67 -5.60 -27.05
CA ALA A 280 -18.91 -4.68 -25.92
C ALA A 280 -20.10 -5.12 -25.05
N GLY A 281 -21.18 -5.58 -25.69
CA GLY A 281 -22.34 -6.14 -25.00
C GLY A 281 -22.03 -7.46 -24.27
N ALA A 282 -21.19 -8.30 -24.83
CA ALA A 282 -20.73 -9.52 -24.15
C ALA A 282 -19.87 -9.20 -22.93
N VAL A 283 -18.96 -8.22 -23.03
CA VAL A 283 -18.16 -7.74 -21.90
C VAL A 283 -19.05 -7.16 -20.81
N LEU A 284 -20.02 -6.31 -21.17
CA LEU A 284 -20.95 -5.72 -20.20
C LEU A 284 -21.74 -6.81 -19.45
N ARG A 285 -22.34 -7.77 -20.17
CA ARG A 285 -23.07 -8.90 -19.55
C ARG A 285 -22.16 -9.80 -18.73
N GLY A 286 -20.93 -10.05 -19.19
CA GLY A 286 -19.96 -10.87 -18.45
C GLY A 286 -19.53 -10.21 -17.14
N VAL A 287 -19.31 -8.90 -17.15
CA VAL A 287 -18.99 -8.12 -15.93
C VAL A 287 -20.20 -8.11 -14.97
N ASP A 288 -21.42 -7.93 -15.48
CA ASP A 288 -22.65 -7.95 -14.68
C ASP A 288 -22.88 -9.34 -14.03
N GLU A 289 -22.69 -10.40 -14.80
CA GLU A 289 -22.76 -11.78 -14.30
C GLU A 289 -21.72 -12.03 -13.19
N ALA A 290 -20.49 -11.62 -13.42
CA ALA A 290 -19.39 -11.79 -12.45
C ALA A 290 -19.65 -10.97 -11.17
N ALA A 291 -20.07 -9.72 -11.31
CA ALA A 291 -20.40 -8.84 -10.20
C ALA A 291 -21.55 -9.37 -9.35
N ARG A 292 -22.65 -9.78 -9.97
CA ARG A 292 -23.80 -10.39 -9.27
C ARG A 292 -23.42 -11.68 -8.57
N SER A 293 -22.62 -12.53 -9.21
CA SER A 293 -22.14 -13.77 -8.59
C SER A 293 -21.28 -13.47 -7.36
N ALA A 294 -20.34 -12.54 -7.47
CA ALA A 294 -19.48 -12.12 -6.35
C ALA A 294 -20.33 -11.56 -5.18
N LEU A 295 -21.28 -10.67 -5.47
CA LEU A 295 -22.16 -10.08 -4.45
C LEU A 295 -23.15 -11.08 -3.82
N SER A 296 -23.46 -12.19 -4.52
CA SER A 296 -24.35 -13.25 -4.02
C SER A 296 -23.61 -14.40 -3.30
N GLY A 297 -22.32 -14.28 -3.06
CA GLY A 297 -21.59 -15.24 -2.23
C GLY A 297 -20.75 -16.27 -3.02
N THR A 298 -20.51 -16.02 -4.32
CA THR A 298 -19.68 -16.90 -5.16
C THR A 298 -18.35 -16.21 -5.50
N ARG A 299 -17.21 -16.78 -5.11
CA ARG A 299 -15.90 -16.23 -5.49
C ARG A 299 -15.71 -16.30 -7.00
N THR A 300 -15.64 -15.14 -7.61
CA THR A 300 -15.71 -15.00 -9.08
C THR A 300 -14.52 -14.20 -9.60
N VAL A 301 -14.00 -14.58 -10.76
CA VAL A 301 -13.07 -13.78 -11.56
C VAL A 301 -13.70 -13.46 -12.91
N PHE A 302 -13.50 -12.24 -13.36
CA PHE A 302 -13.84 -11.81 -14.72
C PHE A 302 -12.55 -11.72 -15.57
N ILE A 303 -12.58 -12.20 -16.79
CA ILE A 303 -11.47 -12.19 -17.73
C ILE A 303 -11.89 -11.59 -19.05
N ILE A 304 -11.22 -10.51 -19.47
CA ILE A 304 -11.30 -9.99 -20.83
C ILE A 304 -10.03 -10.41 -21.60
N LYS A 305 -10.20 -11.05 -22.77
CA LYS A 305 -9.10 -11.50 -23.61
C LYS A 305 -9.13 -10.78 -24.95
N GLN A 306 -8.16 -9.93 -25.21
CA GLN A 306 -7.95 -9.24 -26.48
C GLN A 306 -6.50 -8.75 -26.61
N LEU A 307 -6.09 -8.30 -27.80
CA LEU A 307 -4.71 -7.90 -28.06
C LEU A 307 -4.31 -6.65 -27.29
N LYS A 308 -3.13 -6.67 -26.68
CA LYS A 308 -2.57 -5.48 -26.03
C LYS A 308 -2.47 -4.30 -27.00
N GLY A 309 -2.94 -3.14 -26.57
CA GLY A 309 -2.95 -1.94 -27.38
C GLY A 309 -4.11 -1.82 -28.35
N THR A 310 -5.18 -2.63 -28.15
CA THR A 310 -6.42 -2.49 -28.93
C THR A 310 -6.89 -1.05 -29.02
N GLY A 311 -7.04 -0.54 -30.25
CA GLY A 311 -7.54 0.81 -30.51
C GLY A 311 -6.61 1.96 -30.17
N VAL A 312 -5.33 1.73 -29.86
CA VAL A 312 -4.30 2.79 -29.74
C VAL A 312 -3.31 2.72 -30.91
N HIS A 313 -2.30 3.56 -30.90
CA HIS A 313 -1.39 3.79 -32.04
C HIS A 313 -0.49 2.60 -32.43
N LYS A 314 -0.19 1.71 -31.46
CA LYS A 314 0.62 0.51 -31.66
C LYS A 314 -0.03 -0.67 -30.96
N LEU A 315 0.31 -1.88 -31.40
CA LEU A 315 -0.23 -3.14 -30.90
C LEU A 315 0.86 -4.00 -30.25
N GLY A 316 0.44 -4.91 -29.39
CA GLY A 316 1.31 -5.87 -28.72
C GLY A 316 2.37 -5.20 -27.83
N ALA A 317 3.58 -5.74 -27.85
CA ALA A 317 4.71 -5.25 -27.07
C ALA A 317 5.00 -3.76 -27.32
N LYS A 318 4.85 -3.32 -28.57
CA LYS A 318 5.14 -1.93 -28.98
C LYS A 318 4.16 -0.89 -28.43
N SER A 319 3.02 -1.30 -27.91
CA SER A 319 2.03 -0.43 -27.27
C SER A 319 2.33 -0.15 -25.80
N HIS A 320 3.31 -0.86 -25.19
CA HIS A 320 3.58 -0.74 -23.77
C HIS A 320 4.07 0.67 -23.41
N ASN A 321 5.09 1.15 -24.09
CA ASN A 321 5.67 2.45 -23.84
C ASN A 321 5.44 3.44 -25.00
N LEU A 322 5.30 4.72 -24.64
CA LEU A 322 5.41 5.82 -25.57
C LEU A 322 6.72 6.57 -25.26
N TYR A 323 7.69 6.42 -26.13
CA TYR A 323 9.01 7.05 -25.98
C TYR A 323 9.10 8.37 -26.77
N PRO A 324 10.05 9.30 -26.43
CA PRO A 324 10.22 10.54 -27.16
C PRO A 324 10.34 10.42 -28.69
N PRO A 325 11.00 9.39 -29.25
CA PRO A 325 11.02 9.21 -30.71
C PRO A 325 9.66 8.77 -31.28
N ASP A 326 8.78 8.22 -30.43
CA ASP A 326 7.46 7.69 -30.79
C ASP A 326 6.35 8.71 -30.53
N THR A 327 6.61 10.01 -30.65
CA THR A 327 5.58 11.04 -30.48
C THR A 327 4.41 10.76 -31.40
N LEU A 328 3.20 10.86 -30.85
CA LEU A 328 1.98 10.82 -31.66
C LEU A 328 1.95 12.07 -32.55
N ASP A 329 1.96 11.88 -33.83
CA ASP A 329 1.74 12.94 -34.80
C ASP A 329 0.25 13.22 -35.01
N ALA A 330 -0.07 14.29 -35.72
CA ALA A 330 -1.44 14.68 -35.97
C ALA A 330 -2.21 13.62 -36.78
N GLU A 331 -1.55 12.88 -37.65
CA GLU A 331 -2.19 11.84 -38.47
C GLU A 331 -2.62 10.65 -37.60
N HIS A 332 -1.76 10.17 -36.70
CA HIS A 332 -2.11 9.12 -35.74
C HIS A 332 -3.26 9.53 -34.81
N MET A 333 -3.28 10.80 -34.39
CA MET A 333 -4.35 11.34 -33.57
C MET A 333 -5.67 11.41 -34.33
N ILE A 334 -5.66 11.90 -35.55
CA ILE A 334 -6.82 11.96 -36.43
C ILE A 334 -7.34 10.56 -36.73
N GLU A 335 -6.47 9.61 -37.03
CA GLU A 335 -6.87 8.23 -37.28
C GLU A 335 -7.49 7.58 -36.03
N GLY A 336 -6.95 7.86 -34.85
CA GLY A 336 -7.53 7.43 -33.58
C GLY A 336 -8.93 8.01 -33.34
N LEU A 337 -9.13 9.30 -33.66
CA LEU A 337 -10.45 9.96 -33.60
C LEU A 337 -11.45 9.34 -34.60
N LYS A 338 -11.00 9.13 -35.83
CA LYS A 338 -11.80 8.50 -36.87
C LYS A 338 -12.30 7.11 -36.45
N ARG A 339 -11.46 6.30 -35.88
CA ARG A 339 -11.85 4.96 -35.42
C ARG A 339 -12.86 4.99 -34.30
N ARG A 340 -12.85 6.01 -33.45
CA ARG A 340 -13.73 6.11 -32.28
C ARG A 340 -15.07 6.79 -32.59
N ALA A 341 -15.11 7.58 -33.65
CA ALA A 341 -16.33 8.21 -34.19
C ALA A 341 -17.28 8.85 -33.13
N LEU A 342 -16.69 9.47 -32.08
CA LEU A 342 -17.45 10.12 -31.01
C LEU A 342 -17.99 11.47 -31.50
N SER A 343 -19.28 11.55 -31.75
CA SER A 343 -19.97 12.82 -32.03
C SER A 343 -20.03 13.70 -30.76
N PRO A 344 -20.29 15.01 -30.86
CA PRO A 344 -20.49 15.87 -29.69
C PRO A 344 -21.57 15.34 -28.74
N GLN A 345 -22.65 14.77 -29.29
CA GLN A 345 -23.71 14.17 -28.48
C GLN A 345 -23.26 12.89 -27.79
N ALA A 346 -22.49 12.03 -28.47
CA ALA A 346 -21.89 10.84 -27.87
C ALA A 346 -20.90 11.21 -26.76
N TRP A 347 -20.09 12.26 -26.95
CA TRP A 347 -19.20 12.77 -25.92
C TRP A 347 -19.94 13.28 -24.68
N ALA A 348 -21.02 14.06 -24.88
CA ALA A 348 -21.84 14.53 -23.78
C ALA A 348 -22.46 13.37 -23.00
N LEU A 349 -22.99 12.34 -23.71
CA LEU A 349 -23.52 11.14 -23.09
C LEU A 349 -22.46 10.36 -22.28
N VAL A 350 -21.26 10.22 -22.83
CA VAL A 350 -20.15 9.59 -22.10
C VAL A 350 -19.86 10.31 -20.79
N ARG A 351 -19.71 11.64 -20.82
CA ARG A 351 -19.48 12.42 -19.60
C ARG A 351 -20.62 12.30 -18.61
N GLU A 352 -21.86 12.38 -19.07
CA GLU A 352 -23.04 12.20 -18.22
C GLU A 352 -23.02 10.84 -17.51
N ASN A 353 -22.70 9.77 -18.21
CA ASN A 353 -22.60 8.43 -17.66
C ASN A 353 -21.52 8.32 -16.58
N PHE A 354 -20.32 8.86 -16.84
CA PHE A 354 -19.24 8.87 -15.84
C PHE A 354 -19.62 9.69 -14.61
N VAL A 355 -20.20 10.86 -14.77
CA VAL A 355 -20.65 11.72 -13.65
C VAL A 355 -21.70 11.00 -12.79
N ARG A 356 -22.69 10.37 -13.41
CA ARG A 356 -23.74 9.64 -12.67
C ARG A 356 -23.17 8.47 -11.88
N ALA A 357 -22.31 7.66 -12.49
CA ALA A 357 -21.75 6.48 -11.87
C ALA A 357 -20.65 6.80 -10.86
N GLY A 358 -19.81 7.79 -11.16
CA GLY A 358 -18.61 8.09 -10.39
C GLY A 358 -18.87 8.62 -8.98
N GLY A 359 -20.02 9.31 -8.77
CA GLY A 359 -20.37 9.88 -7.48
C GLY A 359 -19.40 10.96 -6.94
N GLY A 360 -18.34 11.25 -7.69
CA GLY A 360 -17.30 12.19 -7.35
C GLY A 360 -16.37 11.72 -6.21
N PRO A 361 -15.37 12.53 -5.81
CA PRO A 361 -14.39 12.18 -4.81
C PRO A 361 -14.99 11.90 -3.42
N ALA A 362 -15.99 12.66 -3.01
CA ALA A 362 -16.64 12.52 -1.71
C ALA A 362 -17.30 11.15 -1.49
N ALA A 363 -17.93 10.59 -2.54
CA ALA A 363 -18.55 9.28 -2.45
C ALA A 363 -17.52 8.17 -2.28
N LYS A 364 -16.36 8.29 -2.90
CA LYS A 364 -15.25 7.33 -2.79
C LYS A 364 -14.55 7.39 -1.43
N THR A 365 -14.32 8.59 -0.91
CA THR A 365 -13.67 8.77 0.41
C THR A 365 -14.57 8.35 1.56
N SER A 366 -15.89 8.48 1.45
CA SER A 366 -16.85 8.06 2.47
C SER A 366 -16.78 6.55 2.81
N VAL A 367 -16.28 5.73 1.88
CA VAL A 367 -16.04 4.29 2.12
C VAL A 367 -15.00 4.07 3.22
N THR A 368 -13.91 4.85 3.22
CA THR A 368 -12.84 4.73 4.20
C THR A 368 -13.18 5.40 5.53
N GLU A 369 -13.79 6.58 5.51
CA GLU A 369 -14.18 7.35 6.69
C GLU A 369 -15.20 6.60 7.54
N ARG A 370 -16.18 5.93 6.90
CA ARG A 370 -17.24 5.18 7.59
C ARG A 370 -16.73 4.08 8.51
N VAL A 371 -15.63 3.41 8.16
CA VAL A 371 -15.02 2.37 9.01
C VAL A 371 -14.32 3.01 10.21
N LEU A 372 -13.57 4.08 9.99
CA LEU A 372 -12.87 4.79 11.05
C LEU A 372 -13.85 5.38 12.08
N ASP A 373 -14.94 5.99 11.64
CA ASP A 373 -15.95 6.59 12.52
C ASP A 373 -16.71 5.53 13.34
N ASN A 374 -16.97 4.36 12.74
CA ASN A 374 -17.68 3.26 13.40
C ASN A 374 -16.79 2.37 14.27
N ALA A 375 -15.48 2.60 14.29
CA ALA A 375 -14.52 1.91 15.14
C ALA A 375 -13.80 2.91 16.05
N PRO A 376 -14.48 3.48 17.06
CA PRO A 376 -13.85 4.40 17.99
C PRO A 376 -12.67 3.72 18.69
N LEU A 377 -11.63 4.49 18.98
CA LEU A 377 -10.46 3.99 19.70
C LEU A 377 -10.86 3.53 21.10
N PRO A 378 -10.70 2.25 21.48
CA PRO A 378 -10.97 1.80 22.83
C PRO A 378 -9.95 2.39 23.82
N ALA A 379 -10.38 2.66 25.04
CA ALA A 379 -9.46 3.03 26.10
C ALA A 379 -8.57 1.82 26.42
N LEU A 380 -7.26 1.98 26.30
CA LEU A 380 -6.31 0.90 26.54
C LEU A 380 -6.16 0.61 28.04
N PRO A 381 -6.07 -0.67 28.47
CA PRO A 381 -5.86 -1.06 29.85
C PRO A 381 -4.38 -0.91 30.26
N ILE A 382 -3.84 0.30 30.13
CA ILE A 382 -2.43 0.60 30.43
C ILE A 382 -2.18 0.44 31.93
N LYS A 383 -1.13 -0.30 32.27
CA LYS A 383 -0.71 -0.56 33.65
C LYS A 383 0.75 -0.16 33.81
N GLU A 384 1.05 0.74 34.75
CA GLU A 384 2.43 1.07 35.07
C GLU A 384 3.11 -0.10 35.80
N PHE A 385 4.24 -0.54 35.27
CA PHE A 385 5.12 -1.49 35.93
C PHE A 385 6.20 -0.74 36.71
N PRO A 386 6.52 -1.18 37.96
CA PRO A 386 7.57 -0.55 38.75
C PRO A 386 8.94 -0.62 38.06
N VAL A 387 9.73 0.46 38.17
CA VAL A 387 11.13 0.48 37.70
C VAL A 387 11.93 -0.60 38.45
N GLY A 388 12.68 -1.39 37.71
CA GLY A 388 13.46 -2.53 38.22
C GLY A 388 12.76 -3.88 38.09
N ASP A 389 11.44 -3.93 37.94
CA ASP A 389 10.72 -5.17 37.64
C ASP A 389 11.17 -5.76 36.30
N LYS A 390 11.01 -7.06 36.12
CA LYS A 390 11.26 -7.72 34.84
C LYS A 390 9.93 -8.01 34.13
N GLN A 391 9.82 -7.57 32.89
CA GLN A 391 8.65 -7.77 32.02
C GLN A 391 9.12 -8.21 30.62
N VAL A 392 8.20 -8.88 29.89
CA VAL A 392 8.42 -9.22 28.47
C VAL A 392 7.69 -8.18 27.62
N PRO A 393 8.41 -7.31 26.87
CA PRO A 393 7.76 -6.25 26.08
C PRO A 393 6.75 -6.79 25.07
N ALA A 394 7.08 -7.85 24.33
CA ALA A 394 6.17 -8.46 23.35
C ALA A 394 4.88 -8.98 23.99
N THR A 395 4.96 -9.65 25.15
CA THR A 395 3.75 -10.13 25.86
C THR A 395 2.86 -8.97 26.35
N THR A 396 3.50 -7.89 26.81
CA THR A 396 2.79 -6.67 27.23
C THR A 396 2.08 -6.02 26.04
N PHE A 397 2.74 -5.93 24.89
CA PHE A 397 2.14 -5.47 23.63
C PHE A 397 0.96 -6.35 23.23
N GLY A 398 1.12 -7.67 23.23
CA GLY A 398 0.09 -8.64 22.87
C GLY A 398 -1.19 -8.50 23.71
N ALA A 399 -1.07 -8.15 25.00
CA ALA A 399 -2.23 -7.91 25.86
C ALA A 399 -3.05 -6.68 25.41
N LEU A 400 -2.39 -5.62 24.98
CA LEU A 400 -3.06 -4.43 24.44
C LEU A 400 -3.70 -4.69 23.08
N VAL A 401 -3.01 -5.43 22.21
CA VAL A 401 -3.53 -5.86 20.91
C VAL A 401 -4.79 -6.72 21.08
N ALA A 402 -4.74 -7.69 21.97
CA ALA A 402 -5.90 -8.54 22.30
C ALA A 402 -7.10 -7.70 22.78
N HIS A 403 -6.85 -6.71 23.62
CA HIS A 403 -7.90 -5.78 24.08
C HIS A 403 -8.53 -5.00 22.93
N VAL A 404 -7.73 -4.44 22.01
CA VAL A 404 -8.25 -3.71 20.84
C VAL A 404 -9.13 -4.61 19.98
N GLY A 405 -8.66 -5.82 19.66
CA GLY A 405 -9.42 -6.77 18.83
C GLY A 405 -10.73 -7.23 19.48
N GLN A 406 -10.78 -7.38 20.80
CA GLN A 406 -12.02 -7.71 21.52
C GLN A 406 -13.07 -6.58 21.44
N HIS A 407 -12.65 -5.33 21.22
CA HIS A 407 -13.53 -4.16 21.12
C HIS A 407 -13.86 -3.75 19.68
N ASP A 408 -13.12 -4.22 18.69
CA ASP A 408 -13.40 -3.98 17.27
C ASP A 408 -13.34 -5.31 16.47
N PRO A 409 -14.50 -5.86 16.06
CA PRO A 409 -14.54 -7.11 15.29
C PRO A 409 -13.94 -7.00 13.89
N ARG A 410 -13.64 -5.78 13.41
CA ARG A 410 -12.99 -5.53 12.13
C ARG A 410 -11.46 -5.42 12.24
N PHE A 411 -10.96 -5.45 13.47
CA PHE A 411 -9.54 -5.45 13.74
C PHE A 411 -8.93 -6.82 13.38
N VAL A 412 -7.87 -6.82 12.60
CA VAL A 412 -7.15 -8.04 12.20
C VAL A 412 -5.69 -7.92 12.61
N VAL A 413 -5.18 -8.98 13.21
CA VAL A 413 -3.75 -9.17 13.47
C VAL A 413 -3.21 -10.13 12.42
N SER A 414 -2.23 -9.70 11.63
CA SER A 414 -1.58 -10.54 10.62
C SER A 414 -0.19 -10.93 11.09
N ASN A 415 0.17 -12.22 11.08
CA ASN A 415 1.49 -12.71 11.48
C ASN A 415 1.86 -14.00 10.77
N ALA A 416 2.92 -13.99 9.97
CA ALA A 416 3.41 -15.19 9.28
C ALA A 416 4.26 -16.12 10.20
N ASP A 417 4.85 -15.56 11.26
CA ASP A 417 5.80 -16.27 12.15
C ASP A 417 5.15 -16.93 13.37
N GLY A 418 3.83 -16.73 13.55
CA GLY A 418 3.07 -17.22 14.68
C GLY A 418 3.24 -16.39 15.96
N ASN A 419 2.12 -16.11 16.62
CA ASN A 419 2.10 -15.28 17.83
C ASN A 419 2.72 -15.98 19.04
N GLU A 420 2.68 -17.30 19.12
CA GLU A 420 3.31 -18.05 20.22
C GLU A 420 4.84 -17.92 20.18
N ALA A 421 5.44 -18.11 19.01
CA ALA A 421 6.88 -17.97 18.82
C ALA A 421 7.38 -16.55 19.04
N SER A 422 6.49 -15.58 18.93
CA SER A 422 6.72 -14.14 19.16
C SER A 422 6.48 -13.70 20.61
N ALA A 423 6.22 -14.63 21.55
CA ALA A 423 5.81 -14.36 22.93
C ALA A 423 4.52 -13.56 23.08
N MET A 424 3.61 -13.71 22.13
CA MET A 424 2.29 -13.04 22.07
C MET A 424 1.12 -14.04 21.99
N ALA A 425 1.27 -15.24 22.53
CA ALA A 425 0.22 -16.28 22.55
C ALA A 425 -1.14 -15.80 23.10
N ASN A 426 -1.12 -14.79 23.97
CA ASN A 426 -2.32 -14.15 24.51
C ASN A 426 -3.22 -13.54 23.43
N ILE A 427 -2.69 -13.17 22.28
CA ILE A 427 -3.46 -12.71 21.11
C ILE A 427 -4.33 -13.87 20.58
N ASN A 428 -3.74 -15.04 20.34
CA ASN A 428 -4.44 -16.20 19.78
C ASN A 428 -5.52 -16.71 20.75
N VAL A 429 -5.26 -16.68 22.06
CA VAL A 429 -6.25 -17.05 23.09
C VAL A 429 -7.44 -16.08 23.06
N ALA A 430 -7.20 -14.79 22.92
CA ALA A 430 -8.25 -13.77 22.99
C ALA A 430 -9.04 -13.60 21.68
N LEU A 431 -8.37 -13.69 20.53
CA LEU A 431 -8.92 -13.29 19.22
C LEU A 431 -9.14 -14.47 18.27
N LYS A 432 -8.59 -15.62 18.57
CA LYS A 432 -8.57 -16.84 17.76
C LYS A 432 -7.92 -16.66 16.37
N ILE A 433 -7.24 -17.67 15.90
CA ILE A 433 -6.72 -17.75 14.54
C ILE A 433 -7.88 -17.91 13.56
N ARG A 434 -7.87 -17.14 12.50
CA ARG A 434 -8.86 -17.20 11.42
C ARG A 434 -8.68 -18.44 10.59
N HIS A 435 -9.58 -19.40 10.71
CA HIS A 435 -9.54 -20.66 9.99
C HIS A 435 -10.95 -21.20 9.74
N PRO A 436 -11.24 -21.84 8.57
CA PRO A 436 -12.57 -22.37 8.29
C PRO A 436 -12.98 -23.52 9.22
N VAL A 437 -12.01 -24.26 9.77
CA VAL A 437 -12.25 -25.34 10.75
C VAL A 437 -12.06 -24.81 12.16
N ALA A 438 -13.08 -24.94 12.99
CA ALA A 438 -12.99 -24.62 14.42
C ALA A 438 -12.22 -25.72 15.18
N ASP A 439 -11.22 -25.32 15.97
CA ASP A 439 -10.47 -26.20 16.85
C ASP A 439 -9.97 -25.41 18.06
N ASP A 440 -10.54 -25.69 19.23
CA ASP A 440 -10.19 -24.98 20.46
C ASP A 440 -8.79 -25.33 20.99
N LEU A 441 -8.23 -26.50 20.61
CA LEU A 441 -6.86 -26.86 20.98
C LEU A 441 -5.82 -25.89 20.39
N TYR A 442 -6.11 -25.39 19.18
CA TYR A 442 -5.23 -24.46 18.46
C TYR A 442 -5.75 -23.01 18.49
N ASN A 443 -6.75 -22.71 19.32
CA ASN A 443 -7.38 -21.37 19.35
C ASN A 443 -7.76 -20.86 17.95
N GLN A 444 -8.39 -21.69 17.13
CA GLN A 444 -8.76 -21.34 15.76
C GLN A 444 -10.26 -21.46 15.48
N GLY A 445 -10.73 -20.71 14.48
CA GLY A 445 -12.11 -20.82 14.02
C GLY A 445 -12.54 -19.74 13.03
N PRO A 446 -13.77 -19.89 12.46
CA PRO A 446 -14.27 -19.02 11.38
C PRO A 446 -14.47 -17.55 11.79
N ALA A 447 -14.60 -17.28 13.08
CA ALA A 447 -14.74 -15.93 13.62
C ALA A 447 -13.43 -15.33 14.13
N GLY A 448 -12.30 -16.01 13.92
CA GLY A 448 -10.99 -15.53 14.37
C GLY A 448 -10.59 -14.20 13.73
N GLN A 449 -9.79 -13.41 14.45
CA GLN A 449 -9.27 -12.12 14.01
C GLN A 449 -7.75 -12.15 13.76
N VAL A 450 -7.11 -13.31 13.92
CA VAL A 450 -5.69 -13.50 13.67
C VAL A 450 -5.52 -14.19 12.32
N TYR A 451 -4.88 -13.52 11.37
CA TYR A 451 -4.58 -14.02 10.03
C TYR A 451 -3.12 -14.49 9.98
N GLU A 452 -2.90 -15.79 10.00
CA GLU A 452 -1.58 -16.44 10.11
C GLU A 452 -1.20 -17.35 8.91
N PRO A 453 -1.28 -16.93 7.66
CA PRO A 453 -0.64 -17.69 6.59
C PRO A 453 0.89 -17.58 6.71
N LEU A 454 1.63 -18.64 6.39
CA LEU A 454 3.09 -18.59 6.25
C LEU A 454 3.48 -17.81 4.98
N ASN A 455 3.20 -16.51 5.00
CA ASN A 455 3.43 -15.62 3.87
C ASN A 455 3.44 -14.16 4.37
N GLU A 456 4.62 -13.57 4.51
CA GLU A 456 4.80 -12.21 5.01
C GLU A 456 4.12 -11.18 4.11
N ASP A 457 4.11 -11.41 2.79
CA ASP A 457 3.49 -10.51 1.83
C ASP A 457 1.97 -10.48 1.97
N ALA A 458 1.35 -11.66 2.14
CA ALA A 458 -0.09 -11.76 2.37
C ALA A 458 -0.47 -11.07 3.70
N CYS A 459 0.33 -11.26 4.75
CA CYS A 459 0.13 -10.65 6.06
C CYS A 459 0.28 -9.13 6.02
N ALA A 460 1.41 -8.66 5.50
CA ALA A 460 1.70 -7.23 5.38
C ALA A 460 0.69 -6.54 4.45
N GLY A 461 0.37 -7.18 3.32
CA GLY A 461 -0.55 -6.64 2.31
C GLY A 461 -1.97 -6.47 2.84
N LEU A 462 -2.51 -7.49 3.52
CA LEU A 462 -3.84 -7.38 4.13
C LEU A 462 -3.89 -6.29 5.20
N ALA A 463 -2.90 -6.23 6.11
CA ALA A 463 -2.84 -5.22 7.14
C ALA A 463 -2.71 -3.80 6.56
N ALA A 464 -1.88 -3.62 5.52
CA ALA A 464 -1.70 -2.35 4.84
C ALA A 464 -2.99 -1.89 4.13
N GLY A 465 -3.68 -2.82 3.47
CA GLY A 465 -4.98 -2.54 2.86
C GLY A 465 -6.04 -2.16 3.89
N LEU A 466 -6.12 -2.90 5.00
CA LEU A 466 -7.06 -2.62 6.08
C LEU A 466 -6.83 -1.24 6.71
N ALA A 467 -5.57 -0.84 6.94
CA ALA A 467 -5.24 0.49 7.43
C ALA A 467 -5.67 1.57 6.43
N LEU A 468 -5.41 1.38 5.13
CA LEU A 468 -5.81 2.32 4.08
C LEU A 468 -7.34 2.50 4.01
N PHE A 469 -8.11 1.46 4.31
CA PHE A 469 -9.57 1.46 4.33
C PHE A 469 -10.19 1.73 5.71
N GLY A 470 -9.42 2.21 6.69
CA GLY A 470 -9.94 2.75 7.95
C GLY A 470 -9.89 1.81 9.16
N SER A 471 -9.34 0.60 9.05
CA SER A 471 -9.13 -0.30 10.18
C SER A 471 -7.79 -0.07 10.88
N ARG A 472 -7.74 -0.23 12.21
CA ARG A 472 -6.51 -0.15 13.00
C ARG A 472 -5.73 -1.47 13.06
N SER A 473 -5.91 -2.32 12.07
CA SER A 473 -5.24 -3.62 11.92
C SER A 473 -3.71 -3.47 11.88
N LEU A 474 -3.00 -4.53 12.23
CA LEU A 474 -1.55 -4.49 12.31
C LEU A 474 -0.90 -5.75 11.74
N TRP A 475 0.38 -5.61 11.36
CA TRP A 475 1.23 -6.69 10.92
C TRP A 475 2.34 -6.96 11.94
N LEU A 476 2.46 -8.23 12.33
CA LEU A 476 3.52 -8.75 13.18
C LEU A 476 4.45 -9.64 12.37
N SER A 477 5.74 -9.61 12.64
CA SER A 477 6.74 -10.52 12.06
C SER A 477 8.01 -10.57 12.90
N TYR A 478 8.92 -11.48 12.57
CA TYR A 478 10.30 -11.38 13.04
C TYR A 478 11.02 -10.26 12.30
N GLU A 479 11.95 -9.61 13.00
CA GLU A 479 12.77 -8.55 12.42
C GLU A 479 13.47 -9.01 11.13
N SER A 480 14.01 -10.23 11.12
CA SER A 480 14.73 -10.82 9.99
C SER A 480 13.88 -10.98 8.73
N PHE A 481 12.58 -11.17 8.87
CA PHE A 481 11.65 -11.44 7.76
C PHE A 481 10.81 -10.22 7.37
N ALA A 482 10.89 -9.16 8.16
CA ALA A 482 10.18 -7.90 7.89
C ALA A 482 10.44 -7.36 6.48
N ILE A 483 11.63 -7.59 5.94
CA ILE A 483 12.00 -7.14 4.59
C ILE A 483 11.12 -7.75 3.49
N ASN A 484 10.58 -8.97 3.68
CA ASN A 484 9.77 -9.63 2.68
C ASN A 484 8.45 -8.89 2.45
N GLY A 485 7.73 -8.53 3.51
CA GLY A 485 6.45 -7.80 3.40
C GLY A 485 6.59 -6.26 3.37
N TRP A 486 7.78 -5.71 3.58
CA TRP A 486 7.95 -4.26 3.70
C TRP A 486 7.64 -3.46 2.43
N PRO A 487 7.86 -3.95 1.19
CA PRO A 487 7.59 -3.17 -0.02
C PRO A 487 6.15 -2.66 -0.14
N ILE A 488 5.15 -3.46 0.25
CA ILE A 488 3.76 -3.00 0.22
C ILE A 488 3.46 -2.00 1.34
N VAL A 489 4.05 -2.18 2.52
CA VAL A 489 3.96 -1.22 3.62
C VAL A 489 4.56 0.13 3.21
N GLN A 490 5.70 0.12 2.55
CA GLN A 490 6.33 1.33 2.01
C GLN A 490 5.40 2.05 1.01
N THR A 491 4.82 1.34 0.07
CA THR A 491 3.87 1.92 -0.91
C THR A 491 2.70 2.60 -0.22
N VAL A 492 2.09 1.93 0.77
CA VAL A 492 0.94 2.47 1.51
C VAL A 492 1.34 3.65 2.39
N THR A 493 2.46 3.59 3.08
CA THR A 493 2.89 4.69 3.97
C THR A 493 3.30 5.94 3.19
N GLN A 494 3.89 5.79 2.00
CA GLN A 494 4.14 6.90 1.08
C GLN A 494 2.83 7.53 0.60
N ALA A 495 1.86 6.70 0.19
CA ALA A 495 0.54 7.19 -0.21
C ALA A 495 -0.18 7.89 0.95
N MET A 496 -0.10 7.35 2.17
CA MET A 496 -0.68 7.95 3.37
C MET A 496 -0.11 9.35 3.66
N ALA A 497 1.17 9.59 3.39
CA ALA A 497 1.76 10.91 3.54
C ALA A 497 1.11 11.97 2.65
N GLU A 498 0.63 11.56 1.47
CA GLU A 498 0.01 12.42 0.47
C GLU A 498 -1.51 12.53 0.61
N LEU A 499 -2.17 11.61 1.33
CA LEU A 499 -3.62 11.61 1.53
C LEU A 499 -4.09 12.86 2.28
N ARG A 500 -5.14 13.49 1.74
CA ARG A 500 -5.84 14.59 2.41
C ARG A 500 -6.87 14.11 3.43
N ARG A 501 -7.36 12.88 3.29
CA ARG A 501 -8.22 12.21 4.28
C ARG A 501 -7.39 11.57 5.38
N LYS A 502 -7.97 11.43 6.57
CA LYS A 502 -7.36 10.68 7.68
C LYS A 502 -7.65 9.19 7.52
N THR A 503 -6.59 8.38 7.64
CA THR A 503 -6.66 6.93 7.82
C THR A 503 -5.89 6.55 9.07
N PRO A 504 -6.19 5.43 9.74
CA PRO A 504 -5.30 4.92 10.78
C PRO A 504 -3.89 4.75 10.25
N SER A 505 -2.90 4.95 11.10
CA SER A 505 -1.52 4.66 10.71
C SER A 505 -1.35 3.15 10.45
N MET A 506 -0.50 2.80 9.48
CA MET A 506 -0.05 1.42 9.30
C MET A 506 0.90 1.05 10.44
N ILE A 507 0.50 0.08 11.27
CA ILE A 507 1.26 -0.35 12.45
C ILE A 507 1.88 -1.72 12.18
N CYS A 508 3.19 -1.80 12.38
CA CYS A 508 3.95 -3.04 12.34
C CYS A 508 4.66 -3.23 13.68
N MET A 509 4.78 -4.48 14.14
CA MET A 509 5.60 -4.83 15.28
C MET A 509 6.54 -5.94 14.88
N PHE A 510 7.84 -5.72 15.07
CA PHE A 510 8.89 -6.67 14.76
C PHE A 510 9.56 -7.11 16.06
N THR A 511 9.59 -8.42 16.27
CA THR A 511 10.15 -9.03 17.46
C THR A 511 11.22 -10.05 17.09
N ALA A 512 11.77 -10.74 18.10
CA ALA A 512 12.84 -11.67 17.89
C ALA A 512 14.01 -11.05 17.11
N GLY A 513 14.49 -9.88 17.59
CA GLY A 513 15.60 -9.16 16.99
C GLY A 513 16.86 -10.02 16.84
N ALA A 514 17.82 -9.56 16.02
CA ALA A 514 19.00 -10.32 15.68
C ALA A 514 19.77 -10.87 16.91
N LEU A 515 19.79 -10.14 18.02
CA LEU A 515 20.39 -10.58 19.28
C LEU A 515 19.67 -11.79 19.89
N GLU A 516 18.36 -11.92 19.70
CA GLU A 516 17.55 -13.03 20.23
C GLU A 516 17.55 -14.25 19.30
N GLN A 517 17.93 -14.09 18.05
CA GLN A 517 17.89 -15.13 17.02
C GLN A 517 19.23 -15.88 16.86
N GLY A 518 20.14 -15.70 17.76
CA GLY A 518 21.48 -16.29 17.67
C GLY A 518 21.49 -17.80 17.48
N ARG A 519 20.60 -18.53 18.13
CA ARG A 519 20.52 -19.99 18.02
C ARG A 519 20.00 -20.49 16.66
N ASN A 520 19.28 -19.66 15.93
CA ASN A 520 18.74 -19.97 14.60
C ASN A 520 19.76 -19.71 13.47
N GLY A 521 20.91 -19.12 13.79
CA GLY A 521 21.97 -18.87 12.84
C GLY A 521 21.73 -17.68 11.91
N TRP A 522 22.59 -17.52 10.92
CA TRP A 522 22.71 -16.32 10.09
C TRP A 522 21.43 -15.93 9.33
N THR A 523 20.61 -16.88 8.94
CA THR A 523 19.36 -16.58 8.22
C THR A 523 18.36 -15.79 9.05
N HIS A 524 18.47 -15.83 10.38
CA HIS A 524 17.59 -15.15 11.32
C HIS A 524 18.26 -13.97 12.04
N GLN A 525 19.58 -13.83 11.91
CA GLN A 525 20.37 -12.75 12.53
C GLN A 525 20.50 -11.59 11.53
N ARG A 526 19.41 -10.92 11.16
CA ARG A 526 19.36 -9.96 10.07
C ARG A 526 18.64 -8.65 10.46
N PRO A 527 19.33 -7.75 11.19
CA PRO A 527 18.76 -6.47 11.62
C PRO A 527 18.84 -5.37 10.55
N GLU A 528 19.23 -5.69 9.31
CA GLU A 528 19.46 -4.68 8.25
C GLU A 528 18.23 -3.87 7.92
N ILE A 529 17.03 -4.37 8.24
CA ILE A 529 15.76 -3.63 8.07
C ILE A 529 15.76 -2.31 8.87
N GLU A 530 16.49 -2.23 10.00
CA GLU A 530 16.60 -0.99 10.77
C GLU A 530 17.28 0.14 9.98
N ASN A 531 18.31 -0.17 9.17
CA ASN A 531 18.93 0.80 8.27
C ASN A 531 17.97 1.24 7.17
N TYR A 532 17.13 0.33 6.71
CA TYR A 532 16.08 0.66 5.74
C TYR A 532 15.06 1.61 6.35
N PHE A 533 14.64 1.38 7.59
CA PHE A 533 13.78 2.31 8.34
C PHE A 533 14.47 3.66 8.56
N ALA A 534 15.77 3.66 8.87
CA ALA A 534 16.53 4.89 9.06
C ALA A 534 16.51 5.78 7.80
N ALA A 535 16.69 5.20 6.62
CA ALA A 535 16.57 5.93 5.36
C ALA A 535 15.16 6.52 5.18
N GLN A 536 14.12 5.78 5.56
CA GLN A 536 12.72 6.21 5.43
C GLN A 536 12.25 7.18 6.52
N MET A 537 12.91 7.21 7.67
CA MET A 537 12.70 8.28 8.67
C MET A 537 12.96 9.67 8.08
N ARG A 538 13.96 9.79 7.23
CA ARG A 538 14.40 11.06 6.65
C ARG A 538 13.68 11.37 5.34
N ASN A 539 13.58 10.38 4.46
CA ASN A 539 13.12 10.54 3.08
C ASN A 539 11.71 9.97 2.84
N GLY A 540 11.05 9.46 3.84
CA GLY A 540 9.74 8.85 3.76
C GLY A 540 8.87 9.15 4.97
N ASN A 541 7.77 8.42 5.09
CA ASN A 541 6.77 8.60 6.16
C ASN A 541 6.79 7.42 7.15
N VAL A 542 7.97 7.05 7.63
CA VAL A 542 8.15 5.92 8.56
C VAL A 542 8.68 6.40 9.90
N PHE A 543 8.07 5.89 10.97
CA PHE A 543 8.40 6.12 12.36
C PHE A 543 8.83 4.81 13.00
N PRO A 544 10.11 4.44 12.93
CA PRO A 544 10.60 3.30 13.71
C PRO A 544 10.64 3.70 15.18
N LEU A 545 10.03 2.86 16.02
CA LEU A 545 9.99 3.02 17.47
C LEU A 545 10.81 1.91 18.11
N PHE A 546 11.68 2.31 19.03
CA PHE A 546 12.54 1.41 19.78
C PHE A 546 12.23 1.54 21.29
N PRO A 547 11.09 1.01 21.75
CA PRO A 547 10.77 1.05 23.18
C PRO A 547 11.83 0.31 23.99
N CYS A 548 12.27 0.92 25.09
CA CYS A 548 13.34 0.38 25.93
C CYS A 548 12.85 -0.59 27.02
N ASP A 549 11.54 -0.66 27.26
CA ASP A 549 10.93 -1.50 28.28
C ASP A 549 9.42 -1.68 28.10
N ALA A 550 8.79 -2.42 29.03
CA ALA A 550 7.36 -2.70 29.01
C ALA A 550 6.45 -1.47 29.21
N ASN A 551 6.88 -0.44 29.92
CA ASN A 551 6.14 0.82 30.03
C ASN A 551 6.20 1.60 28.72
N GLN A 552 7.36 1.60 28.07
CA GLN A 552 7.52 2.36 26.83
C GLN A 552 6.85 1.68 25.63
N ILE A 553 6.75 0.33 25.60
CA ILE A 553 5.98 -0.34 24.54
C ILE A 553 4.48 -0.06 24.63
N GLN A 554 3.93 0.06 25.84
CA GLN A 554 2.54 0.49 26.03
C GLN A 554 2.33 1.91 25.49
N ALA A 555 3.23 2.85 25.82
CA ALA A 555 3.19 4.21 25.32
C ALA A 555 3.36 4.27 23.78
N ALA A 556 4.21 3.43 23.21
CA ALA A 556 4.41 3.32 21.77
C ALA A 556 3.14 2.87 21.05
N TYR A 557 2.46 1.85 21.57
CA TYR A 557 1.22 1.37 20.97
C TYR A 557 0.06 2.35 21.15
N GLU A 558 -0.08 2.98 22.35
CA GLU A 558 -1.05 4.04 22.60
C GLU A 558 -0.89 5.18 21.58
N TRP A 559 0.34 5.65 21.36
CA TRP A 559 0.64 6.70 20.39
C TRP A 559 0.36 6.25 18.95
N ALA A 560 0.74 5.02 18.60
CA ALA A 560 0.54 4.46 17.27
C ALA A 560 -0.95 4.37 16.90
N LEU A 561 -1.78 3.84 17.81
CA LEU A 561 -3.23 3.71 17.62
C LEU A 561 -3.94 5.06 17.47
N GLY A 562 -3.47 6.08 18.19
CA GLY A 562 -4.02 7.44 18.13
C GLY A 562 -3.56 8.24 16.91
N SER A 563 -2.53 7.78 16.19
CA SER A 563 -1.97 8.50 15.06
C SER A 563 -2.64 8.14 13.73
N HIS A 564 -2.49 9.03 12.74
CA HIS A 564 -3.06 8.87 11.42
C HIS A 564 -2.00 9.07 10.34
N ASN A 565 -2.20 8.42 9.20
CA ASN A 565 -1.44 8.61 7.96
C ASN A 565 0.07 8.38 8.08
N LYS A 566 0.53 7.53 9.01
CA LYS A 566 1.95 7.23 9.25
C LYS A 566 2.24 5.74 9.05
N GLY A 567 3.48 5.41 8.72
CA GLY A 567 4.03 4.07 8.86
C GLY A 567 4.77 3.94 10.19
N ILE A 568 4.36 3.02 11.04
CA ILE A 568 4.94 2.84 12.37
C ILE A 568 5.51 1.44 12.47
N ALA A 569 6.80 1.33 12.73
CA ALA A 569 7.50 0.06 12.93
C ALA A 569 8.04 0.00 14.36
N ILE A 570 7.43 -0.82 15.21
CA ILE A 570 7.85 -1.02 16.59
C ILE A 570 8.81 -2.21 16.63
N ILE A 571 9.99 -2.04 17.19
CA ILE A 571 11.00 -3.11 17.36
C ILE A 571 11.17 -3.35 18.85
N ALA A 572 10.87 -4.56 19.34
CA ALA A 572 10.96 -4.89 20.75
C ALA A 572 11.23 -6.38 20.99
N SER A 573 11.85 -6.66 22.12
CA SER A 573 12.27 -8.01 22.54
C SER A 573 11.09 -8.89 22.99
N LYS A 574 11.26 -10.19 22.81
CA LYS A 574 10.42 -11.24 23.39
C LYS A 574 11.01 -11.85 24.67
N SER A 575 12.14 -11.33 25.14
CA SER A 575 12.81 -11.78 26.36
C SER A 575 12.43 -10.95 27.58
N PRO A 576 12.51 -11.50 28.81
CA PRO A 576 12.28 -10.74 30.04
C PRO A 576 13.39 -9.70 30.23
N LEU A 577 13.02 -8.42 30.32
CA LEU A 577 13.93 -7.29 30.47
C LEU A 577 13.50 -6.39 31.65
N PRO A 578 14.46 -5.67 32.29
CA PRO A 578 14.13 -4.71 33.33
C PRO A 578 13.28 -3.55 32.79
N VAL A 579 12.42 -3.05 33.65
CA VAL A 579 11.70 -1.79 33.43
C VAL A 579 12.60 -0.63 33.86
N TYR A 580 12.85 0.31 32.95
CA TYR A 580 13.74 1.46 33.15
C TYR A 580 12.98 2.78 33.31
N THR A 581 11.74 2.85 32.83
CA THR A 581 10.95 4.09 32.79
C THR A 581 9.73 4.01 33.69
N THR A 582 9.29 5.16 34.22
CA THR A 582 7.91 5.35 34.64
C THR A 582 7.02 5.50 33.39
N LEU A 583 5.72 5.34 33.52
CA LEU A 583 4.81 5.54 32.40
C LEU A 583 4.86 6.98 31.84
N ALA A 584 5.08 7.97 32.71
CA ALA A 584 5.26 9.36 32.27
C ALA A 584 6.52 9.54 31.41
N GLN A 585 7.66 8.98 31.84
CA GLN A 585 8.91 8.99 31.06
C GLN A 585 8.76 8.21 29.75
N ALA A 586 8.04 7.08 29.79
CA ALA A 586 7.75 6.26 28.60
C ALA A 586 7.04 7.09 27.52
N ARG A 587 5.94 7.77 27.87
CA ARG A 587 5.20 8.66 26.97
C ARG A 587 6.05 9.84 26.47
N GLU A 588 6.84 10.43 27.37
CA GLU A 588 7.80 11.50 27.02
C GLU A 588 8.78 11.06 25.94
N GLY A 589 9.35 9.84 26.08
CA GLY A 589 10.31 9.28 25.12
C GLY A 589 9.70 9.06 23.75
N ILE A 590 8.48 8.53 23.67
CA ILE A 590 7.76 8.31 22.41
C ILE A 590 7.34 9.64 21.78
N GLU A 591 6.79 10.57 22.55
CA GLU A 591 6.28 11.83 22.05
C GLU A 591 7.40 12.74 21.52
N HIS A 592 8.53 12.80 22.20
CA HIS A 592 9.60 13.73 21.90
C HIS A 592 10.88 13.10 21.33
N GLY A 593 10.92 11.77 21.17
CA GLY A 593 12.01 11.05 20.52
C GLY A 593 12.98 10.36 21.47
N ALA A 594 13.25 10.93 22.63
CA ALA A 594 14.17 10.35 23.60
C ALA A 594 13.87 10.78 25.04
N VAL A 595 14.30 9.97 25.99
CA VAL A 595 14.19 10.22 27.42
C VAL A 595 15.47 9.84 28.16
N LYS A 596 15.83 10.64 29.18
CA LYS A 596 16.95 10.34 30.06
C LYS A 596 16.53 9.26 31.08
N LEU A 597 17.25 8.13 31.08
CA LEU A 597 17.02 7.03 32.01
C LEU A 597 17.87 7.19 33.27
N TYR A 598 19.09 7.73 33.12
CA TYR A 598 20.04 7.87 34.21
C TYR A 598 20.98 9.06 34.01
N GLU A 599 21.47 9.62 35.12
CA GLU A 599 22.56 10.57 35.14
C GLU A 599 23.30 10.52 36.48
N SER A 600 24.62 10.38 36.43
CA SER A 600 25.50 10.36 37.63
C SER A 600 25.43 11.69 38.37
N ALA A 601 25.42 11.64 39.70
CA ALA A 601 25.44 12.84 40.56
C ALA A 601 26.75 13.59 40.53
N ALA A 602 27.88 12.88 40.33
CA ALA A 602 29.27 13.41 40.41
C ALA A 602 30.16 12.80 39.32
N GLY A 603 31.28 13.46 39.03
CA GLY A 603 32.30 13.02 38.07
C GLY A 603 32.97 14.21 37.38
N HIS A 604 34.15 13.99 36.78
CA HIS A 604 34.97 15.04 36.17
C HIS A 604 34.68 15.29 34.69
N ARG A 605 34.29 14.25 33.96
CA ARG A 605 33.94 14.26 32.52
C ARG A 605 32.67 13.46 32.30
N THR A 606 31.89 13.84 31.33
CA THR A 606 30.60 13.20 31.05
C THR A 606 30.66 12.39 29.76
N VAL A 607 30.40 11.09 29.85
CA VAL A 607 30.05 10.27 28.69
C VAL A 607 28.55 10.10 28.61
N VAL A 608 27.99 10.30 27.41
CA VAL A 608 26.59 10.08 27.11
C VAL A 608 26.46 8.81 26.30
N PHE A 609 25.64 7.86 26.75
CA PHE A 609 25.19 6.72 25.97
C PHE A 609 23.81 7.03 25.38
N ALA A 610 23.74 7.11 24.06
CA ALA A 610 22.49 7.21 23.30
C ALA A 610 22.12 5.82 22.79
N VAL A 611 21.01 5.25 23.29
CA VAL A 611 20.71 3.82 23.08
C VAL A 611 19.41 3.67 22.31
N THR A 612 19.40 2.86 21.24
CA THR A 612 18.19 2.35 20.60
C THR A 612 18.00 0.87 20.95
N GLY A 613 16.75 0.50 21.19
CA GLY A 613 16.36 -0.86 21.58
C GLY A 613 16.53 -1.16 23.07
N ASP A 614 15.93 -2.25 23.47
CA ASP A 614 15.78 -2.66 24.87
C ASP A 614 16.98 -3.50 25.37
N MET A 615 17.39 -4.52 24.60
CA MET A 615 18.49 -5.43 25.02
C MET A 615 19.85 -4.73 25.13
N ALA A 616 20.09 -3.71 24.30
CA ALA A 616 21.36 -2.96 24.30
C ALA A 616 21.57 -2.15 25.60
N LEU A 617 20.54 -1.91 26.40
CA LEU A 617 20.63 -1.23 27.69
C LEU A 617 21.28 -2.06 28.78
N LEU A 618 21.18 -3.39 28.73
CA LEU A 618 21.76 -4.25 29.75
C LEU A 618 23.27 -3.98 29.95
N PRO A 619 24.15 -4.11 28.94
CA PRO A 619 25.56 -3.84 29.10
C PRO A 619 25.88 -2.35 29.37
N VAL A 620 25.03 -1.42 28.94
CA VAL A 620 25.20 0.02 29.19
C VAL A 620 25.06 0.33 30.70
N PHE A 621 24.05 -0.25 31.36
CA PHE A 621 23.86 -0.07 32.81
C PHE A 621 24.97 -0.74 33.62
N GLU A 622 25.50 -1.88 33.17
CA GLU A 622 26.67 -2.50 33.79
C GLU A 622 27.97 -1.66 33.58
N ALA A 623 28.13 -1.07 32.39
CA ALA A 623 29.24 -0.16 32.09
C ALA A 623 29.21 1.11 32.94
N ARG A 624 28.03 1.63 33.25
CA ARG A 624 27.82 2.77 34.14
C ARG A 624 28.55 2.58 35.48
N ASP A 625 28.32 1.45 36.13
CA ASP A 625 28.89 1.20 37.46
C ASP A 625 30.41 1.18 37.41
N LYS A 626 31.00 0.60 36.34
CA LYS A 626 32.44 0.58 36.12
C LYS A 626 33.02 1.98 35.84
N LEU A 627 32.33 2.79 35.05
CA LEU A 627 32.75 4.15 34.70
C LEU A 627 32.67 5.08 35.91
N GLU A 628 31.61 4.97 36.71
CA GLU A 628 31.50 5.77 37.96
C GLU A 628 32.61 5.44 38.95
N ALA A 629 33.00 4.16 39.05
CA ALA A 629 34.17 3.76 39.86
C ALA A 629 35.49 4.38 39.36
N LEU A 630 35.54 4.79 38.07
CA LEU A 630 36.69 5.52 37.50
C LEU A 630 36.55 7.06 37.64
N GLY A 631 35.48 7.55 38.31
CA GLY A 631 35.21 8.97 38.48
C GLY A 631 34.62 9.64 37.20
N ILE A 632 34.16 8.86 36.25
CA ILE A 632 33.52 9.33 35.00
C ILE A 632 32.05 9.47 35.25
N ARG A 633 31.47 10.61 34.84
CA ARG A 633 30.06 10.87 34.89
C ARG A 633 29.36 10.21 33.70
N VAL A 634 28.27 9.50 33.95
CA VAL A 634 27.52 8.78 32.92
C VAL A 634 26.12 9.34 32.78
N ARG A 635 25.68 9.60 31.55
CA ARG A 635 24.29 9.85 31.20
C ARG A 635 23.81 8.79 30.23
N ILE A 636 22.64 8.17 30.52
CA ILE A 636 22.01 7.15 29.65
C ILE A 636 20.70 7.73 29.12
N VAL A 637 20.56 7.74 27.79
CA VAL A 637 19.41 8.26 27.08
C VAL A 637 18.84 7.20 26.16
N ALA A 638 17.57 6.82 26.36
CA ALA A 638 16.86 5.94 25.43
C ALA A 638 16.28 6.75 24.27
N CYS A 639 16.63 6.36 23.05
CA CYS A 639 16.17 6.97 21.81
C CYS A 639 14.98 6.17 21.25
N ALA A 640 13.78 6.43 21.78
CA ALA A 640 12.61 5.60 21.50
C ALA A 640 11.91 5.92 20.18
N ASN A 641 11.98 7.16 19.69
CA ASN A 641 11.41 7.61 18.42
C ASN A 641 12.44 8.47 17.66
N PRO A 642 13.42 7.84 17.01
CA PRO A 642 14.55 8.52 16.41
C PRO A 642 14.19 9.56 15.35
N ARG A 643 13.08 9.37 14.60
CA ARG A 643 12.63 10.37 13.63
C ARG A 643 12.42 11.74 14.25
N ARG A 644 11.93 11.83 15.50
CA ARG A 644 11.70 13.09 16.20
C ARG A 644 12.99 13.78 16.68
N LEU A 645 14.11 13.10 16.57
CA LEU A 645 15.43 13.65 16.88
C LEU A 645 16.08 14.40 15.72
N TYR A 646 15.53 14.31 14.48
CA TYR A 646 15.90 15.22 13.40
C TYR A 646 15.40 16.63 13.67
N ARG A 647 15.95 17.62 12.97
CA ARG A 647 15.29 18.93 12.83
C ARG A 647 14.21 18.81 11.75
N PRO A 648 13.13 19.62 11.83
CA PRO A 648 12.11 19.62 10.76
C PRO A 648 12.68 19.87 9.37
N THR A 649 13.76 20.66 9.26
CA THR A 649 14.46 20.97 8.02
C THR A 649 15.25 19.80 7.43
N ASP A 650 15.55 18.78 8.24
CA ASP A 650 16.36 17.64 7.84
C ASP A 650 15.51 16.49 7.28
N VAL A 651 14.18 16.63 7.36
CA VAL A 651 13.20 15.62 6.92
C VAL A 651 12.45 16.12 5.70
N SER A 652 12.44 15.35 4.62
CA SER A 652 11.83 15.74 3.35
C SER A 652 10.33 15.40 3.25
N TRP A 653 9.79 14.58 4.16
CA TRP A 653 8.40 14.13 4.12
C TRP A 653 7.65 14.50 5.39
N SER A 654 6.44 15.00 5.19
CA SER A 654 5.42 15.23 6.23
C SER A 654 4.07 14.80 5.69
N THR A 655 3.17 14.37 6.55
CA THR A 655 1.80 14.06 6.15
C THR A 655 1.02 15.32 5.85
N VAL A 656 0.19 15.29 4.82
CA VAL A 656 -0.66 16.44 4.44
C VAL A 656 -1.82 16.62 5.42
N SER A 657 -2.46 15.50 5.82
CA SER A 657 -3.63 15.51 6.70
C SER A 657 -3.29 15.66 8.18
N GLU A 658 -2.10 15.24 8.59
CA GLU A 658 -1.65 15.30 9.99
C GLU A 658 -0.13 15.58 10.05
N PRO A 659 0.29 16.86 9.89
CA PRO A 659 1.69 17.24 9.95
C PRO A 659 2.34 16.82 11.27
N ASP A 660 3.58 16.32 11.21
CA ASP A 660 4.34 15.94 12.41
C ASP A 660 5.03 17.17 13.00
N ASN A 661 4.56 17.59 14.18
CA ASN A 661 5.08 18.76 14.90
C ASN A 661 5.91 18.38 16.15
N GLY A 662 6.14 17.07 16.37
CA GLY A 662 6.78 16.58 17.60
C GLY A 662 8.31 16.54 17.57
N PHE A 663 8.97 17.18 16.61
CA PHE A 663 10.44 17.22 16.54
C PHE A 663 11.06 17.88 17.77
N MET A 664 12.13 17.26 18.29
CA MET A 664 12.82 17.77 19.48
C MET A 664 13.60 19.04 19.16
N GLY A 665 13.29 20.13 19.87
CA GLY A 665 14.02 21.39 19.77
C GLY A 665 15.48 21.28 20.28
N ASP A 666 16.37 22.17 19.77
CA ASP A 666 17.79 22.11 20.04
C ASP A 666 18.14 22.22 21.54
N GLY A 667 17.41 23.02 22.31
CA GLY A 667 17.64 23.15 23.76
C GLY A 667 17.47 21.85 24.51
N ARG A 668 16.38 21.14 24.27
CA ARG A 668 16.13 19.83 24.87
C ARG A 668 17.10 18.75 24.34
N PHE A 669 17.36 18.77 23.04
CA PHE A 669 18.30 17.85 22.40
C PHE A 669 19.71 17.98 23.05
N ASN A 670 20.23 19.20 23.16
CA ASN A 670 21.53 19.45 23.76
C ASN A 670 21.58 19.03 25.23
N ALA A 671 20.52 19.29 26.00
CA ALA A 671 20.44 18.86 27.40
C ALA A 671 20.53 17.33 27.57
N LEU A 672 20.09 16.56 26.59
CA LEU A 672 20.17 15.10 26.61
C LEU A 672 21.50 14.57 26.09
N PHE A 673 22.02 15.12 24.99
CA PHE A 673 23.09 14.51 24.20
C PHE A 673 24.43 15.26 24.27
N ASP A 674 24.53 16.43 24.88
CA ASP A 674 25.81 17.12 25.05
C ASP A 674 26.58 16.53 26.24
N GLY A 675 27.85 16.25 26.03
CA GLY A 675 28.79 15.74 26.98
C GLY A 675 30.22 15.84 26.43
N ASP A 676 31.25 15.36 27.19
CA ASP A 676 32.62 15.34 26.72
C ASP A 676 32.83 14.24 25.67
N ALA A 677 32.02 13.17 25.74
CA ALA A 677 31.95 12.10 24.73
C ALA A 677 30.51 11.61 24.58
N LEU A 678 30.18 11.14 23.36
CA LEU A 678 28.92 10.48 23.04
C LEU A 678 29.17 9.13 22.40
N ILE A 679 28.53 8.08 22.91
CA ILE A 679 28.54 6.75 22.32
C ILE A 679 27.12 6.36 21.96
N GLY A 680 26.88 6.15 20.66
CA GLY A 680 25.65 5.54 20.16
C GLY A 680 25.71 4.02 20.37
N VAL A 681 24.67 3.42 20.94
CA VAL A 681 24.60 1.98 21.18
C VAL A 681 23.32 1.41 20.58
N SER A 682 23.46 0.33 19.79
CA SER A 682 22.29 -0.37 19.21
C SER A 682 22.55 -1.87 19.10
N GLY A 683 21.53 -2.68 19.34
CA GLY A 683 21.52 -4.10 18.99
C GLY A 683 21.42 -4.36 17.49
N GLY A 684 21.03 -3.34 16.71
CA GLY A 684 21.00 -3.32 15.27
C GLY A 684 22.16 -2.52 14.65
N PRO A 685 22.11 -2.21 13.34
CA PRO A 685 23.21 -1.58 12.60
C PRO A 685 23.41 -0.07 12.88
N GLY A 686 22.61 0.51 13.76
CA GLY A 686 22.81 1.88 14.27
C GLY A 686 22.31 3.02 13.37
N GLY A 687 21.78 2.75 12.20
CA GLY A 687 21.19 3.79 11.33
C GLY A 687 20.16 4.69 12.04
N PRO A 688 19.30 4.16 12.90
CA PRO A 688 18.36 4.97 13.69
C PRO A 688 19.01 6.02 14.61
N LEU A 689 20.29 5.88 14.94
CA LEU A 689 21.04 6.88 15.72
C LEU A 689 21.63 8.03 14.89
N GLU A 690 21.46 8.00 13.55
CA GLU A 690 21.97 9.06 12.66
C GLU A 690 21.63 10.48 13.16
N PRO A 691 20.36 10.82 13.53
CA PRO A 691 20.03 12.17 13.95
C PRO A 691 20.79 12.59 15.22
N VAL A 692 21.06 11.66 16.14
CA VAL A 692 21.84 11.95 17.34
C VAL A 692 23.28 12.25 16.97
N MET A 693 23.88 11.41 16.13
CA MET A 693 25.29 11.56 15.71
C MET A 693 25.52 12.84 14.89
N LEU A 694 24.55 13.26 14.09
CA LEU A 694 24.64 14.46 13.26
C LEU A 694 24.44 15.76 14.08
N ARG A 695 23.54 15.76 15.08
CA ARG A 695 23.17 16.96 15.82
C ARG A 695 24.00 17.22 17.08
N SER A 696 24.55 16.15 17.70
CA SER A 696 25.29 16.27 18.96
C SER A 696 26.50 17.17 18.82
N ARG A 697 26.76 17.98 19.86
CA ARG A 697 27.93 18.86 20.00
C ARG A 697 29.07 18.21 20.75
N ALA A 698 28.91 16.95 21.18
CA ALA A 698 29.99 16.22 21.85
C ALA A 698 31.24 16.23 20.98
N PRO A 699 32.39 16.66 21.49
CA PRO A 699 33.63 16.76 20.70
C PRO A 699 34.15 15.41 20.19
N ARG A 700 33.80 14.35 20.91
CA ARG A 700 34.20 12.99 20.60
C ARG A 700 32.97 12.10 20.53
N ARG A 701 32.83 11.37 19.43
CA ARG A 701 31.66 10.55 19.15
C ARG A 701 32.05 9.22 18.57
N ASP A 702 31.35 8.18 18.97
CA ASP A 702 31.55 6.83 18.45
C ASP A 702 30.24 6.03 18.46
N MET A 703 30.25 4.88 17.79
CA MET A 703 29.10 3.97 17.75
C MET A 703 29.54 2.54 18.08
N MET A 704 28.79 1.89 18.95
CA MET A 704 28.91 0.48 19.28
C MET A 704 27.62 -0.21 18.90
N VAL A 705 27.64 -0.88 17.75
CA VAL A 705 26.45 -1.38 17.06
C VAL A 705 26.70 -2.75 16.49
N TRP A 706 25.66 -3.42 16.03
CA TRP A 706 25.75 -4.68 15.30
C TRP A 706 26.77 -4.61 14.16
N GLN A 707 27.70 -5.54 14.14
CA GLN A 707 28.75 -5.65 13.11
C GLN A 707 28.55 -6.90 12.26
N ARG A 708 28.17 -8.03 12.89
CA ARG A 708 28.04 -9.33 12.21
C ARG A 708 27.22 -10.33 13.01
N GLY A 709 26.66 -11.30 12.30
CA GLY A 709 26.08 -12.50 12.88
C GLY A 709 27.14 -13.60 13.16
N GLU A 710 26.67 -14.70 13.69
CA GLU A 710 27.48 -15.92 13.94
C GLU A 710 26.62 -17.17 13.60
N THR A 711 27.28 -18.31 13.43
CA THR A 711 26.60 -19.56 13.00
C THR A 711 25.52 -20.00 13.98
N THR A 712 25.85 -20.04 15.26
CA THR A 712 24.90 -20.20 16.37
C THR A 712 25.53 -19.65 17.64
N ALA A 713 24.76 -18.87 18.39
CA ALA A 713 25.24 -18.25 19.61
C ALA A 713 24.08 -17.87 20.53
N SER A 714 24.33 -17.75 21.83
CA SER A 714 23.42 -17.12 22.76
C SER A 714 23.39 -15.60 22.57
N PRO A 715 22.36 -14.89 23.05
CA PRO A 715 22.34 -13.42 22.99
C PRO A 715 23.59 -12.75 23.57
N GLY A 716 24.10 -13.24 24.70
CA GLY A 716 25.32 -12.71 25.31
C GLY A 716 26.57 -12.92 24.46
N GLU A 717 26.71 -14.09 23.81
CA GLU A 717 27.83 -14.36 22.90
C GLU A 717 27.74 -13.45 21.65
N ILE A 718 26.56 -13.24 21.09
CA ILE A 718 26.38 -12.30 19.96
C ILE A 718 26.74 -10.88 20.39
N MET A 719 26.31 -10.44 21.54
CA MET A 719 26.69 -9.14 22.08
C MET A 719 28.22 -9.03 22.20
N ALA A 720 28.87 -10.07 22.72
CA ALA A 720 30.33 -10.09 22.85
C ALA A 720 31.06 -10.02 21.49
N PHE A 721 30.61 -10.76 20.48
CA PHE A 721 31.12 -10.68 19.11
C PHE A 721 31.04 -9.28 18.51
N ASN A 722 30.02 -8.53 18.89
CA ASN A 722 29.76 -7.18 18.37
C ASN A 722 30.38 -6.10 19.28
N GLY A 723 31.13 -6.46 20.30
CA GLY A 723 31.68 -5.52 21.25
C GLY A 723 30.67 -4.83 22.14
N LEU A 724 29.43 -5.36 22.20
CA LEU A 724 28.34 -4.83 23.01
C LEU A 724 28.39 -5.40 24.44
N THR A 725 29.53 -5.26 25.10
CA THR A 725 29.75 -5.71 26.49
C THR A 725 30.07 -4.52 27.38
N ALA A 726 29.81 -4.66 28.67
CA ALA A 726 30.11 -3.62 29.66
C ALA A 726 31.59 -3.24 29.67
N ASP A 727 32.49 -4.24 29.53
CA ASP A 727 33.97 -3.99 29.51
C ASP A 727 34.37 -3.20 28.26
N ALA A 728 33.91 -3.62 27.08
CA ALA A 728 34.21 -2.92 25.83
C ALA A 728 33.67 -1.48 25.83
N MET A 729 32.45 -1.28 26.37
CA MET A 729 31.87 0.05 26.52
C MET A 729 32.62 0.94 27.47
N THR A 730 33.11 0.37 28.60
CA THR A 730 33.94 1.08 29.59
C THR A 730 35.27 1.50 28.98
N GLU A 731 35.94 0.58 28.31
CA GLU A 731 37.21 0.85 27.62
C GLU A 731 37.07 1.91 26.54
N ARG A 732 36.02 1.80 25.71
CA ARG A 732 35.73 2.76 24.65
C ARG A 732 35.45 4.15 25.21
N ALA A 733 34.61 4.25 26.26
CA ALA A 733 34.32 5.52 26.91
C ALA A 733 35.57 6.16 27.53
N ALA A 734 36.38 5.39 28.24
CA ALA A 734 37.65 5.86 28.80
C ALA A 734 38.61 6.36 27.72
N HIS A 735 38.77 5.63 26.63
CA HIS A 735 39.57 6.05 25.47
C HIS A 735 39.08 7.34 24.84
N LEU A 736 37.79 7.51 24.64
CA LEU A 736 37.24 8.76 24.10
C LEU A 736 37.44 9.95 25.04
N LEU A 737 37.59 9.72 26.33
CA LEU A 737 37.76 10.81 27.29
C LEU A 737 39.26 11.16 27.52
N THR A 738 40.20 10.35 27.09
CA THR A 738 41.66 10.71 27.09
C THR A 738 41.96 11.69 25.97
#